data_ced7d49a36b19eaba0e4022f493ba47c
#
_entry.id   ced7d49a36b19eaba0e4022f493ba47c
#
_cell.length_a   1.000
_cell.length_b   1.000
_cell.length_c   1.000
_cell.angle_alpha   90.00
_cell.angle_beta   90.00
_cell.angle_gamma   90.00
#
_symmetry.space_group_name_H-M   'P 1'
#
loop_
_entity.id
_entity.type
_entity.pdbx_description
1 polymer ?
#
loop_
_entity_poly.entity_id
_entity_poly.type
_entity_poly.pdbx_seq_one_letter_code
_entity_poly.pdbx_strand_id
1 'polypeptide(L)'
;MGMKSLYILIGCIFLMTELHAEMIGIGVPSIQNFTRREYRGGTQNWAIAQDQHGFMYFANNEGLLSFDGDYWKLHRMPNSSIVRSIHIDKTGQIYVGAYNEFGKMQINASGQMKFRSLKNYLPKDCLSFDDIWNINSFQNQIVFQSYNFAFLFSNDSTVSTIKAPSRFQNSYEINNRLYFNDLAKGLMEYTNNNLVALSGCEKIRGEEIGAVLPFNQGNELMIFTLNKGIFIYNGRELKEWSVPVNNLLKQNQIFSAAVVQDKYYAIGTVQNGVIMTDESGKIIQHINRQKGLQNNTILKVFADRVGNLWLGLDNGIDYLNVNSPITFMQQTDGIGAGYTSIIHKGKIYLGTNQGLFVKNWNLEQQNEEFRLIPGTNGQVWYLGVHGDVLLCGHNKGSFVIEGEKAMQISTEAGAWKFHSLKRFPDYLICGTYSGLIYFKKQKKSWTYVGKVSGFNESFRVFEEDGNGDLWMSHGFKGIYRVRIGNSLESITDYKFFTKKDGLPSNYNLNVFKIKGKIVVTSNVGFYEYNQNNGQFEKSLYFNQLLKPLKDVSFLKEDKDGNIWYVAWDMGKNKAGVLRIQEDLSYKHISASFDILTGKFISGFESIYCYSPEHVFFGTEEGFAHYSPWSRFNNAPKFEAFINKATALYLDSTFFDGNHLYQSTGTNQAATELSVNELNHIDFSFPYKENSFKFSYTSPSFDNQHNIEYSFKLVGYNEKWSAWTNVSFNEYAKLPPGTYTFCVKARNQLGLESTTDSLIFNVMPPWYRTIVAYSFYALFILIASFLLVWYFFKRIEISRRKERLKHLKSYRQKEQQYKQEALIAEKKIINLKNEKLRIEMIHRDKELANQTMDLIRKNKFLQKIKEDLEKIKKSTSDELLKEKINSLITKIDKDIDHKKQWEVFESAFDEVHEDFLKRLQEKYPNLTPKELKLCAYLRMNISTKEIAPLMNISVRGVEICRYRVRKKLNIDRDQNLTRMIIDL
;
A
#
# COMPACT_ATOMS: atom_id res chain seq x y z
N MET A 1 -36.99 -32.71 -42.40
CA MET A 1 -36.22 -31.72 -41.61
C MET A 1 -36.21 -32.18 -40.17
N GLY A 2 -35.50 -33.21 -39.77
CA GLY A 2 -35.67 -33.75 -38.42
C GLY A 2 -34.47 -34.44 -37.81
N MET A 3 -33.63 -35.12 -38.54
CA MET A 3 -32.53 -35.87 -37.90
C MET A 3 -31.14 -35.24 -38.04
N LYS A 4 -30.88 -34.51 -39.10
CA LYS A 4 -29.58 -33.79 -39.22
C LYS A 4 -29.44 -32.58 -38.27
N SER A 5 -30.56 -31.90 -37.95
CA SER A 5 -30.57 -30.81 -36.98
C SER A 5 -30.41 -31.29 -35.53
N LEU A 6 -30.84 -32.53 -35.21
CA LEU A 6 -30.68 -33.10 -33.88
C LEU A 6 -29.22 -33.55 -33.61
N TYR A 7 -28.52 -34.04 -34.66
CA TYR A 7 -27.10 -34.40 -34.55
C TYR A 7 -26.19 -33.16 -34.45
N ILE A 8 -26.56 -32.04 -35.06
CA ILE A 8 -25.85 -30.77 -34.95
C ILE A 8 -26.09 -30.19 -33.55
N LEU A 9 -27.31 -30.27 -33.02
CA LEU A 9 -27.61 -29.80 -31.65
C LEU A 9 -26.95 -30.68 -30.57
N ILE A 10 -26.89 -31.99 -30.74
CA ILE A 10 -26.17 -32.91 -29.84
C ILE A 10 -24.65 -32.72 -29.99
N GLY A 11 -24.13 -32.48 -31.18
CA GLY A 11 -22.73 -32.13 -31.41
C GLY A 11 -22.33 -30.77 -30.78
N CYS A 12 -23.23 -29.79 -30.79
CA CYS A 12 -23.00 -28.49 -30.10
C CYS A 12 -23.15 -28.60 -28.58
N ILE A 13 -23.96 -29.53 -28.07
CA ILE A 13 -24.07 -29.77 -26.61
C ILE A 13 -22.84 -30.53 -26.08
N PHE A 14 -22.20 -31.37 -26.89
CA PHE A 14 -20.96 -32.04 -26.52
C PHE A 14 -19.70 -31.20 -26.73
N LEU A 15 -19.79 -30.02 -27.33
CA LEU A 15 -18.70 -29.05 -27.50
C LEU A 15 -18.77 -27.89 -26.52
N MET A 16 -19.75 -27.82 -25.64
CA MET A 16 -19.66 -27.08 -24.37
C MET A 16 -19.00 -27.94 -23.29
N THR A 17 -17.84 -28.51 -23.57
CA THR A 17 -16.88 -28.74 -22.52
C THR A 17 -16.55 -27.36 -21.97
N GLU A 18 -17.06 -27.10 -20.78
CA GLU A 18 -16.57 -25.97 -19.98
C GLU A 18 -15.04 -26.04 -20.05
N LEU A 19 -14.44 -25.11 -20.77
CA LEU A 19 -13.03 -24.81 -20.64
C LEU A 19 -12.85 -24.33 -19.20
N HIS A 20 -12.77 -25.28 -18.28
CA HIS A 20 -12.33 -25.01 -16.95
C HIS A 20 -10.87 -24.52 -17.09
N ALA A 21 -10.69 -23.23 -16.95
CA ALA A 21 -9.37 -22.68 -16.93
C ALA A 21 -8.61 -23.31 -15.76
N GLU A 22 -7.58 -24.08 -16.07
CA GLU A 22 -6.74 -24.73 -15.08
C GLU A 22 -5.81 -23.70 -14.42
N MET A 23 -5.50 -23.89 -13.16
CA MET A 23 -4.51 -23.13 -12.42
C MET A 23 -3.11 -23.47 -12.98
N ILE A 24 -2.68 -22.79 -14.03
CA ILE A 24 -1.44 -23.11 -14.75
C ILE A 24 -0.50 -21.90 -14.69
N GLY A 25 0.30 -21.81 -13.66
CA GLY A 25 1.42 -20.88 -13.59
C GLY A 25 2.76 -21.60 -13.81
N ILE A 26 3.61 -21.07 -14.66
CA ILE A 26 4.93 -21.65 -14.95
C ILE A 26 5.94 -21.26 -13.86
N GLY A 27 5.67 -20.19 -13.14
CA GLY A 27 6.44 -19.70 -12.04
C GLY A 27 5.81 -19.99 -10.68
N VAL A 28 6.40 -19.41 -9.66
CA VAL A 28 5.95 -19.47 -8.28
C VAL A 28 4.94 -18.34 -8.04
N PRO A 29 3.80 -18.57 -7.36
CA PRO A 29 2.92 -17.48 -6.96
C PRO A 29 3.63 -16.49 -6.04
N SER A 30 3.09 -15.29 -5.89
CA SER A 30 3.63 -14.33 -4.93
C SER A 30 3.55 -14.91 -3.52
N ILE A 31 4.67 -14.84 -2.81
CA ILE A 31 4.81 -15.29 -1.43
C ILE A 31 5.07 -14.08 -0.56
N GLN A 32 4.31 -13.94 0.51
CA GLN A 32 4.56 -12.98 1.56
C GLN A 32 4.98 -13.73 2.83
N ASN A 33 6.17 -13.43 3.29
CA ASN A 33 6.75 -14.05 4.46
C ASN A 33 6.54 -13.14 5.69
N PHE A 34 5.82 -13.63 6.69
CA PHE A 34 5.66 -12.95 7.96
C PHE A 34 6.62 -13.57 8.98
N THR A 35 7.60 -12.77 9.37
CA THR A 35 8.64 -13.22 10.31
C THR A 35 8.17 -13.10 11.76
N ARG A 36 8.79 -13.85 12.65
CA ARG A 36 8.56 -13.76 14.10
C ARG A 36 8.70 -12.31 14.64
N ARG A 37 9.56 -11.50 14.03
CA ARG A 37 9.76 -10.10 14.45
C ARG A 37 8.55 -9.24 14.13
N GLU A 38 7.86 -9.53 13.03
CA GLU A 38 6.66 -8.80 12.61
C GLU A 38 5.46 -9.17 13.48
N TYR A 39 5.16 -10.47 13.65
CA TYR A 39 4.01 -10.87 14.44
C TYR A 39 4.28 -10.97 15.96
N ARG A 40 5.53 -10.78 16.42
CA ARG A 40 5.94 -10.69 17.84
C ARG A 40 5.43 -11.84 18.69
N GLY A 41 5.47 -13.05 18.16
CA GLY A 41 5.04 -14.29 18.81
C GLY A 41 6.15 -15.35 18.83
N GLY A 42 5.77 -16.60 19.14
CA GLY A 42 6.66 -17.77 19.07
C GLY A 42 6.93 -18.19 17.61
N THR A 43 7.83 -19.13 17.42
CA THR A 43 8.23 -19.60 16.08
C THR A 43 7.15 -20.42 15.39
N GLN A 44 6.53 -21.37 16.11
CA GLN A 44 5.63 -22.38 15.56
C GLN A 44 4.19 -21.91 15.52
N ASN A 45 3.52 -22.19 14.40
CA ASN A 45 2.12 -21.85 14.16
C ASN A 45 1.33 -23.13 13.78
N TRP A 46 0.54 -23.64 14.73
CA TRP A 46 -0.04 -25.00 14.72
C TRP A 46 -1.41 -25.09 14.04
N ALA A 47 -2.19 -24.05 14.12
CA ALA A 47 -3.51 -23.99 13.50
C ALA A 47 -3.76 -22.60 12.94
N ILE A 48 -4.62 -22.52 11.94
CA ILE A 48 -5.01 -21.28 11.26
C ILE A 48 -6.52 -21.31 11.10
N ALA A 49 -7.17 -20.17 11.33
CA ALA A 49 -8.59 -19.98 11.08
C ALA A 49 -8.83 -18.58 10.53
N GLN A 50 -9.91 -18.42 9.77
CA GLN A 50 -10.37 -17.14 9.26
C GLN A 50 -11.81 -16.91 9.67
N ASP A 51 -12.11 -15.73 10.20
CA ASP A 51 -13.48 -15.36 10.54
C ASP A 51 -14.28 -14.89 9.32
N GLN A 52 -15.57 -14.59 9.51
CA GLN A 52 -16.47 -14.18 8.43
C GLN A 52 -16.14 -12.80 7.84
N HIS A 53 -15.36 -11.97 8.53
CA HIS A 53 -14.89 -10.67 8.05
C HIS A 53 -13.53 -10.73 7.35
N GLY A 54 -12.90 -11.89 7.37
CA GLY A 54 -11.61 -12.13 6.72
C GLY A 54 -10.41 -12.02 7.64
N PHE A 55 -10.57 -11.70 8.93
CA PHE A 55 -9.45 -11.66 9.88
C PHE A 55 -8.85 -13.05 10.08
N MET A 56 -7.53 -13.10 10.16
CA MET A 56 -6.78 -14.34 10.33
C MET A 56 -6.38 -14.55 11.78
N TYR A 57 -6.46 -15.81 12.22
CA TYR A 57 -6.08 -16.23 13.55
C TYR A 57 -5.10 -17.41 13.47
N PHE A 58 -4.05 -17.37 14.31
CA PHE A 58 -3.01 -18.39 14.32
C PHE A 58 -2.77 -18.92 15.73
N ALA A 59 -2.79 -20.23 15.89
CA ALA A 59 -2.39 -20.90 17.12
C ALA A 59 -0.87 -20.90 17.22
N ASN A 60 -0.32 -20.11 18.12
CA ASN A 60 1.10 -19.87 18.26
C ASN A 60 1.63 -20.35 19.62
N ASN A 61 2.92 -20.63 19.69
CA ASN A 61 3.58 -21.07 20.94
C ASN A 61 3.47 -20.06 22.09
N GLU A 62 3.21 -18.79 21.80
CA GLU A 62 3.05 -17.75 22.83
C GLU A 62 1.60 -17.31 23.07
N GLY A 63 0.64 -17.88 22.36
CA GLY A 63 -0.77 -17.55 22.50
C GLY A 63 -1.54 -17.58 21.17
N LEU A 64 -2.67 -16.90 21.12
CA LEU A 64 -3.44 -16.68 19.91
C LEU A 64 -2.94 -15.43 19.20
N LEU A 65 -2.47 -15.52 17.97
CA LEU A 65 -2.21 -14.38 17.12
C LEU A 65 -3.46 -14.02 16.32
N SER A 66 -3.77 -12.76 16.18
CA SER A 66 -4.74 -12.23 15.21
C SER A 66 -4.06 -11.28 14.24
N PHE A 67 -4.53 -11.28 12.99
CA PHE A 67 -4.04 -10.43 11.92
C PHE A 67 -5.21 -9.85 11.12
N ASP A 68 -5.27 -8.55 11.04
CA ASP A 68 -6.36 -7.81 10.42
C ASP A 68 -6.05 -7.31 8.99
N GLY A 69 -4.85 -7.62 8.51
CA GLY A 69 -4.32 -7.14 7.25
C GLY A 69 -3.15 -6.17 7.43
N ASP A 70 -3.17 -5.33 8.43
CA ASP A 70 -2.10 -4.37 8.74
C ASP A 70 -1.36 -4.69 10.04
N TYR A 71 -2.10 -5.13 11.07
CA TYR A 71 -1.56 -5.25 12.42
C TYR A 71 -1.67 -6.68 12.96
N TRP A 72 -0.55 -7.15 13.51
CA TRP A 72 -0.47 -8.38 14.28
C TRP A 72 -0.73 -8.10 15.76
N LYS A 73 -1.53 -8.96 16.40
CA LYS A 73 -1.80 -8.88 17.84
C LYS A 73 -1.69 -10.24 18.50
N LEU A 74 -0.92 -10.33 19.58
CA LEU A 74 -0.76 -11.53 20.38
C LEU A 74 -1.68 -11.48 21.61
N HIS A 75 -2.58 -12.44 21.72
CA HIS A 75 -3.45 -12.67 22.87
C HIS A 75 -2.88 -13.82 23.68
N ARG A 76 -2.24 -13.51 24.79
CA ARG A 76 -1.63 -14.50 25.67
C ARG A 76 -2.68 -15.26 26.47
N MET A 77 -2.48 -16.56 26.63
CA MET A 77 -3.33 -17.39 27.51
C MET A 77 -3.04 -17.06 28.98
N PRO A 78 -4.03 -17.23 29.89
CA PRO A 78 -3.83 -16.92 31.33
C PRO A 78 -2.64 -17.61 31.97
N ASN A 79 -2.34 -18.84 31.57
CA ASN A 79 -1.21 -19.65 32.06
C ASN A 79 0.04 -19.53 31.14
N SER A 80 0.05 -18.61 30.17
CA SER A 80 1.11 -18.46 29.16
C SER A 80 1.39 -19.76 28.39
N SER A 81 0.39 -20.64 28.24
CA SER A 81 0.53 -21.90 27.53
C SER A 81 0.50 -21.74 26.01
N ILE A 82 1.07 -22.74 25.34
CA ILE A 82 1.03 -22.87 23.90
C ILE A 82 -0.40 -23.06 23.43
N VAL A 83 -0.82 -22.34 22.41
CA VAL A 83 -2.07 -22.60 21.69
C VAL A 83 -1.80 -23.60 20.57
N ARG A 84 -2.59 -24.69 20.52
CA ARG A 84 -2.46 -25.77 19.52
C ARG A 84 -3.58 -25.75 18.48
N SER A 85 -4.77 -25.36 18.88
CA SER A 85 -5.95 -25.44 18.01
C SER A 85 -6.82 -24.21 18.11
N ILE A 86 -7.48 -23.89 17.02
CA ILE A 86 -8.44 -22.80 16.88
C ILE A 86 -9.61 -23.33 16.06
N HIS A 87 -10.80 -22.97 16.47
CA HIS A 87 -12.01 -23.19 15.69
C HIS A 87 -12.91 -21.95 15.76
N ILE A 88 -13.49 -21.58 14.65
CA ILE A 88 -14.49 -20.51 14.59
C ILE A 88 -15.78 -21.14 14.14
N ASP A 89 -16.81 -21.06 14.97
CA ASP A 89 -18.09 -21.63 14.63
C ASP A 89 -18.90 -20.76 13.65
N LYS A 90 -20.06 -21.26 13.24
CA LYS A 90 -20.94 -20.56 12.30
C LYS A 90 -21.47 -19.21 12.82
N THR A 91 -21.40 -18.97 14.13
CA THR A 91 -21.80 -17.74 14.78
C THR A 91 -20.64 -16.73 14.87
N GLY A 92 -19.44 -17.10 14.45
CA GLY A 92 -18.23 -16.28 14.57
C GLY A 92 -17.53 -16.41 15.93
N GLN A 93 -18.02 -17.26 16.85
CA GLN A 93 -17.38 -17.48 18.14
C GLN A 93 -16.05 -18.22 17.96
N ILE A 94 -14.97 -17.65 18.49
CA ILE A 94 -13.62 -18.22 18.42
C ILE A 94 -13.39 -19.09 19.65
N TYR A 95 -13.05 -20.35 19.40
CA TYR A 95 -12.65 -21.33 20.42
C TYR A 95 -11.15 -21.61 20.28
N VAL A 96 -10.49 -21.75 21.42
CA VAL A 96 -9.04 -21.90 21.52
C VAL A 96 -8.71 -23.09 22.41
N GLY A 97 -7.83 -23.95 21.93
CA GLY A 97 -7.28 -25.08 22.65
C GLY A 97 -5.79 -24.92 22.88
N ALA A 98 -5.37 -25.15 24.12
CA ALA A 98 -4.01 -24.95 24.60
C ALA A 98 -3.55 -26.09 25.46
N TYR A 99 -2.35 -26.04 26.04
CA TYR A 99 -1.87 -27.02 26.98
C TYR A 99 -2.64 -26.92 28.30
N ASN A 100 -3.33 -28.02 28.66
CA ASN A 100 -4.13 -28.14 29.87
C ASN A 100 -5.14 -26.99 30.08
N GLU A 101 -5.59 -26.40 28.99
CA GLU A 101 -6.52 -25.26 28.98
C GLU A 101 -7.28 -25.20 27.65
N PHE A 102 -8.54 -24.79 27.69
CA PHE A 102 -9.34 -24.51 26.53
C PHE A 102 -10.53 -23.59 26.89
N GLY A 103 -11.04 -22.92 25.88
CA GLY A 103 -12.14 -22.02 26.10
C GLY A 103 -12.50 -21.25 24.85
N LYS A 104 -13.13 -20.11 25.07
CA LYS A 104 -13.55 -19.21 24.01
C LYS A 104 -13.02 -17.80 24.21
N MET A 105 -12.84 -17.09 23.09
CA MET A 105 -12.51 -15.66 23.12
C MET A 105 -13.79 -14.86 23.27
N GLN A 106 -13.84 -14.00 24.27
CA GLN A 106 -14.93 -13.05 24.48
C GLN A 106 -14.44 -11.66 24.12
N ILE A 107 -15.25 -10.88 23.42
CA ILE A 107 -14.98 -9.51 23.08
C ILE A 107 -15.79 -8.62 24.03
N ASN A 108 -15.11 -7.71 24.75
CA ASN A 108 -15.76 -6.76 25.62
C ASN A 108 -16.29 -5.55 24.82
N ALA A 109 -17.01 -4.67 25.50
CA ALA A 109 -17.59 -3.47 24.90
C ALA A 109 -16.58 -2.52 24.23
N SER A 110 -15.31 -2.55 24.63
CA SER A 110 -14.23 -1.77 23.99
C SER A 110 -13.52 -2.52 22.84
N GLY A 111 -14.06 -3.65 22.37
CA GLY A 111 -13.46 -4.47 21.31
C GLY A 111 -12.28 -5.34 21.74
N GLN A 112 -11.91 -5.34 23.02
CA GLN A 112 -10.78 -6.15 23.49
C GLN A 112 -11.17 -7.61 23.60
N MET A 113 -10.37 -8.45 23.02
CA MET A 113 -10.52 -9.91 23.06
C MET A 113 -9.91 -10.47 24.36
N LYS A 114 -10.72 -11.21 25.14
CA LYS A 114 -10.30 -11.86 26.37
C LYS A 114 -10.64 -13.35 26.35
N PHE A 115 -9.74 -14.18 26.80
CA PHE A 115 -9.97 -15.61 26.91
C PHE A 115 -10.87 -15.91 28.12
N ARG A 116 -11.89 -16.75 27.90
CA ARG A 116 -12.75 -17.34 28.94
C ARG A 116 -12.55 -18.84 28.94
N SER A 117 -12.02 -19.38 30.03
CA SER A 117 -11.84 -20.82 30.24
C SER A 117 -13.17 -21.55 30.35
N LEU A 118 -13.27 -22.70 29.68
CA LEU A 118 -14.37 -23.66 29.81
C LEU A 118 -13.96 -24.87 30.67
N LYS A 119 -12.70 -24.97 31.09
CA LYS A 119 -12.18 -26.04 31.90
C LYS A 119 -12.95 -26.27 33.21
N ASN A 120 -13.48 -25.20 33.81
CA ASN A 120 -14.21 -25.30 35.10
C ASN A 120 -15.51 -26.10 35.02
N TYR A 121 -16.00 -26.40 33.83
CA TYR A 121 -17.20 -27.22 33.62
C TYR A 121 -16.91 -28.70 33.49
N LEU A 122 -15.63 -29.10 33.49
CA LEU A 122 -15.21 -30.48 33.38
C LEU A 122 -15.46 -31.26 34.70
N PRO A 123 -15.75 -32.58 34.60
CA PRO A 123 -15.71 -33.47 35.73
C PRO A 123 -14.33 -33.47 36.40
N LYS A 124 -14.29 -33.69 37.72
CA LYS A 124 -13.04 -33.61 38.51
C LYS A 124 -11.95 -34.59 38.06
N ASP A 125 -12.32 -35.74 37.56
CA ASP A 125 -11.43 -36.74 37.01
C ASP A 125 -10.86 -36.43 35.62
N CYS A 126 -11.40 -35.38 34.97
CA CYS A 126 -10.96 -34.94 33.67
C CYS A 126 -10.25 -33.57 33.68
N LEU A 127 -9.92 -33.00 34.84
CA LEU A 127 -9.28 -31.71 35.00
C LEU A 127 -7.80 -31.67 34.58
N SER A 128 -7.15 -32.81 34.45
CA SER A 128 -5.77 -32.92 33.97
C SER A 128 -5.77 -33.61 32.61
N PHE A 129 -5.44 -32.85 31.58
CA PHE A 129 -5.32 -33.31 30.21
C PHE A 129 -4.15 -32.58 29.54
N ASP A 130 -3.62 -33.16 28.45
CA ASP A 130 -2.53 -32.58 27.69
C ASP A 130 -2.98 -31.42 26.80
N ASP A 131 -2.29 -31.18 25.69
CA ASP A 131 -2.69 -30.23 24.67
C ASP A 131 -4.06 -30.54 24.07
N ILE A 132 -4.86 -29.54 23.79
CA ILE A 132 -6.05 -29.66 22.93
C ILE A 132 -5.62 -29.53 21.49
N TRP A 133 -5.48 -30.68 20.81
CA TRP A 133 -4.93 -30.75 19.46
C TRP A 133 -5.89 -30.33 18.36
N ASN A 134 -7.19 -30.60 18.56
CA ASN A 134 -8.23 -30.22 17.61
C ASN A 134 -9.48 -29.68 18.30
N ILE A 135 -10.17 -28.81 17.59
CA ILE A 135 -11.50 -28.32 17.94
C ILE A 135 -12.37 -28.46 16.70
N ASN A 136 -13.55 -29.08 16.84
CA ASN A 136 -14.49 -29.29 15.75
C ASN A 136 -15.89 -28.83 16.18
N SER A 137 -16.73 -28.44 15.22
CA SER A 137 -18.18 -28.30 15.43
C SER A 137 -18.88 -29.61 15.00
N PHE A 138 -19.71 -30.20 15.86
CA PHE A 138 -20.45 -31.38 15.53
C PHE A 138 -21.85 -31.33 16.14
N GLN A 139 -22.89 -31.42 15.35
CA GLN A 139 -24.31 -31.46 15.80
C GLN A 139 -24.64 -30.38 16.85
N ASN A 140 -24.27 -29.12 16.59
CA ASN A 140 -24.42 -27.96 17.50
C ASN A 140 -23.61 -28.06 18.81
N GLN A 141 -22.64 -28.95 18.88
CA GLN A 141 -21.67 -29.04 19.95
C GLN A 141 -20.30 -28.64 19.50
N ILE A 142 -19.50 -28.15 20.43
CA ILE A 142 -18.07 -27.88 20.18
C ILE A 142 -17.29 -29.00 20.84
N VAL A 143 -16.45 -29.68 20.08
CA VAL A 143 -15.63 -30.80 20.47
C VAL A 143 -14.20 -30.37 20.68
N PHE A 144 -13.69 -30.46 21.90
CA PHE A 144 -12.28 -30.21 22.22
C PHE A 144 -11.57 -31.54 22.42
N GLN A 145 -10.58 -31.88 21.59
CA GLN A 145 -9.90 -33.16 21.63
C GLN A 145 -8.48 -33.01 22.16
N SER A 146 -8.19 -33.73 23.24
CA SER A 146 -6.86 -34.01 23.75
C SER A 146 -6.44 -35.47 23.43
N TYR A 147 -5.24 -35.87 23.87
CA TYR A 147 -4.80 -37.26 23.68
C TYR A 147 -5.67 -38.29 24.39
N ASN A 148 -6.18 -37.94 25.56
CA ASN A 148 -6.91 -38.90 26.40
C ASN A 148 -8.43 -38.72 26.36
N PHE A 149 -8.90 -37.56 26.02
CA PHE A 149 -10.30 -37.17 26.08
C PHE A 149 -10.75 -36.34 24.88
N ALA A 150 -12.02 -36.43 24.54
CA ALA A 150 -12.73 -35.46 23.76
C ALA A 150 -13.91 -34.91 24.58
N PHE A 151 -13.97 -33.61 24.75
CA PHE A 151 -14.99 -32.90 25.51
C PHE A 151 -15.99 -32.27 24.54
N LEU A 152 -17.26 -32.68 24.60
CA LEU A 152 -18.34 -32.21 23.74
C LEU A 152 -19.21 -31.21 24.55
N PHE A 153 -19.10 -29.95 24.19
CA PHE A 153 -19.88 -28.89 24.83
C PHE A 153 -21.16 -28.60 24.06
N SER A 154 -22.30 -28.81 24.74
CA SER A 154 -23.62 -28.31 24.29
C SER A 154 -23.93 -27.07 25.10
N ASN A 155 -24.01 -25.93 24.47
CA ASN A 155 -24.04 -24.63 25.15
C ASN A 155 -22.82 -24.45 26.08
N ASP A 156 -22.66 -23.33 26.73
CA ASP A 156 -21.43 -23.02 27.49
C ASP A 156 -21.25 -23.78 28.82
N SER A 157 -22.09 -24.72 29.14
CA SER A 157 -22.10 -25.33 30.49
C SER A 157 -22.33 -26.83 30.56
N THR A 158 -22.89 -27.43 29.53
CA THR A 158 -23.15 -28.89 29.53
C THR A 158 -22.08 -29.58 28.73
N VAL A 159 -21.35 -30.48 29.39
CA VAL A 159 -20.25 -31.25 28.79
C VAL A 159 -20.51 -32.74 28.86
N SER A 160 -20.29 -33.44 27.75
CA SER A 160 -20.11 -34.89 27.71
C SER A 160 -18.67 -35.22 27.36
N THR A 161 -18.16 -36.31 27.91
CA THR A 161 -16.75 -36.70 27.76
C THR A 161 -16.63 -38.04 27.08
N ILE A 162 -15.82 -38.15 26.06
CA ILE A 162 -15.42 -39.36 25.39
C ILE A 162 -13.99 -39.68 25.82
N LYS A 163 -13.76 -40.84 26.41
CA LYS A 163 -12.42 -41.31 26.75
C LYS A 163 -11.82 -42.01 25.54
N ALA A 164 -10.55 -41.74 25.23
CA ALA A 164 -9.84 -42.42 24.16
C ALA A 164 -9.72 -43.91 24.47
N PRO A 165 -9.96 -44.83 23.52
CA PRO A 165 -9.70 -46.25 23.70
C PRO A 165 -8.23 -46.57 24.01
N SER A 166 -7.31 -45.88 23.39
CA SER A 166 -5.89 -45.89 23.73
C SER A 166 -5.31 -44.49 23.83
N ARG A 167 -5.20 -43.82 22.74
CA ARG A 167 -4.72 -42.44 22.64
C ARG A 167 -5.22 -41.79 21.34
N PHE A 168 -6.01 -40.79 21.45
CA PHE A 168 -6.38 -39.99 20.25
C PHE A 168 -5.15 -39.24 19.72
N GLN A 169 -5.00 -39.25 18.43
CA GLN A 169 -3.99 -38.44 17.77
C GLN A 169 -4.64 -37.13 17.26
N ASN A 170 -5.68 -37.27 16.44
CA ASN A 170 -6.46 -36.14 15.89
C ASN A 170 -7.94 -36.51 15.76
N SER A 171 -8.78 -35.49 15.59
CA SER A 171 -10.19 -35.62 15.25
C SER A 171 -10.53 -34.75 14.01
N TYR A 172 -11.54 -35.20 13.27
CA TYR A 172 -11.95 -34.60 12.01
C TYR A 172 -13.48 -34.58 11.93
N GLU A 173 -14.03 -33.43 11.47
CA GLU A 173 -15.44 -33.32 11.09
C GLU A 173 -15.52 -33.20 9.57
N ILE A 174 -16.22 -34.16 8.94
CA ILE A 174 -16.42 -34.20 7.49
C ILE A 174 -17.90 -34.58 7.23
N ASN A 175 -18.59 -33.75 6.49
CA ASN A 175 -19.98 -33.99 6.11
C ASN A 175 -20.91 -34.29 7.30
N ASN A 176 -20.75 -33.54 8.39
CA ASN A 176 -21.48 -33.72 9.66
C ASN A 176 -21.27 -35.08 10.33
N ARG A 177 -20.13 -35.72 10.08
CA ARG A 177 -19.65 -36.89 10.77
C ARG A 177 -18.36 -36.57 11.49
N LEU A 178 -18.22 -37.13 12.71
CA LEU A 178 -17.06 -36.88 13.56
C LEU A 178 -16.18 -38.17 13.62
N TYR A 179 -14.92 -38.00 13.26
CA TYR A 179 -13.94 -39.09 13.23
C TYR A 179 -12.82 -38.81 14.23
N PHE A 180 -12.32 -39.84 14.83
CA PHE A 180 -11.15 -39.82 15.71
C PHE A 180 -10.11 -40.81 15.22
N ASN A 181 -8.86 -40.41 15.11
CA ASN A 181 -7.75 -41.33 14.92
C ASN A 181 -7.20 -41.73 16.28
N ASP A 182 -7.50 -43.00 16.70
CA ASP A 182 -6.89 -43.64 17.88
C ASP A 182 -5.68 -44.45 17.44
N LEU A 183 -4.52 -44.22 18.05
CA LEU A 183 -3.28 -44.86 17.61
C LEU A 183 -3.32 -46.39 17.63
N ALA A 184 -3.98 -47.01 18.58
CA ALA A 184 -4.08 -48.48 18.64
C ALA A 184 -5.28 -49.04 17.86
N LYS A 185 -6.38 -48.29 17.75
CA LYS A 185 -7.61 -48.73 17.09
C LYS A 185 -7.74 -48.27 15.65
N GLY A 186 -6.99 -47.26 15.26
CA GLY A 186 -7.07 -46.63 13.93
C GLY A 186 -8.18 -45.58 13.85
N LEU A 187 -8.63 -45.31 12.65
CA LEU A 187 -9.66 -44.29 12.40
C LEU A 187 -11.04 -44.83 12.84
N MET A 188 -11.72 -44.07 13.69
CA MET A 188 -13.02 -44.42 14.29
C MET A 188 -14.03 -43.32 14.00
N GLU A 189 -15.30 -43.67 13.79
CA GLU A 189 -16.43 -42.75 13.67
C GLU A 189 -17.20 -42.71 15.00
N TYR A 190 -17.55 -41.51 15.43
CA TYR A 190 -18.43 -41.29 16.58
C TYR A 190 -19.89 -41.29 16.12
N THR A 191 -20.62 -42.35 16.51
CA THR A 191 -22.01 -42.54 16.15
C THR A 191 -22.77 -43.15 17.30
N ASN A 192 -24.02 -42.74 17.54
CA ASN A 192 -24.87 -43.21 18.63
C ASN A 192 -24.17 -43.22 20.00
N ASN A 193 -23.42 -42.15 20.30
CA ASN A 193 -22.64 -41.98 21.53
C ASN A 193 -21.50 -43.03 21.73
N ASN A 194 -21.09 -43.72 20.67
CA ASN A 194 -20.04 -44.73 20.70
C ASN A 194 -18.98 -44.46 19.62
N LEU A 195 -17.76 -44.92 19.90
CA LEU A 195 -16.68 -44.93 18.91
C LEU A 195 -16.66 -46.29 18.18
N VAL A 196 -16.86 -46.24 16.87
CA VAL A 196 -16.86 -47.41 16.01
C VAL A 196 -15.69 -47.36 15.03
N ALA A 197 -14.81 -48.35 15.05
CA ALA A 197 -13.69 -48.41 14.11
C ALA A 197 -14.20 -48.57 12.66
N LEU A 198 -13.63 -47.79 11.73
CA LEU A 198 -13.95 -47.92 10.32
C LEU A 198 -13.42 -49.27 9.77
N SER A 199 -14.33 -50.05 9.22
CA SER A 199 -13.97 -51.33 8.59
C SER A 199 -13.10 -51.10 7.36
N GLY A 200 -12.12 -51.95 7.09
CA GLY A 200 -11.22 -51.83 5.94
C GLY A 200 -10.08 -50.87 6.11
N CYS A 201 -9.98 -50.13 7.25
CA CYS A 201 -8.93 -49.15 7.52
C CYS A 201 -7.73 -49.73 8.30
N GLU A 202 -7.58 -51.06 8.41
CA GLU A 202 -6.52 -51.69 9.20
C GLU A 202 -5.11 -51.34 8.71
N LYS A 203 -4.94 -51.01 7.42
CA LYS A 203 -3.64 -50.66 6.80
C LYS A 203 -3.03 -49.39 7.39
N ILE A 204 -3.85 -48.47 7.88
CA ILE A 204 -3.40 -47.22 8.48
C ILE A 204 -3.48 -47.20 10.00
N ARG A 205 -3.76 -48.32 10.63
CA ARG A 205 -3.71 -48.45 12.09
C ARG A 205 -2.30 -48.16 12.61
N GLY A 206 -2.21 -47.36 13.65
CA GLY A 206 -0.94 -46.92 14.22
C GLY A 206 -0.27 -45.76 13.47
N GLU A 207 -0.86 -45.29 12.38
CA GLU A 207 -0.35 -44.14 11.65
C GLU A 207 -0.92 -42.83 12.19
N GLU A 208 -0.09 -41.81 12.18
CA GLU A 208 -0.53 -40.42 12.38
C GLU A 208 -1.21 -39.92 11.10
N ILE A 209 -2.39 -39.35 11.24
CA ILE A 209 -3.16 -38.80 10.14
C ILE A 209 -3.08 -37.29 10.21
N GLY A 210 -2.50 -36.65 9.18
CA GLY A 210 -2.35 -35.19 9.09
C GLY A 210 -3.63 -34.46 8.65
N ALA A 211 -4.44 -35.12 7.82
CA ALA A 211 -5.74 -34.58 7.38
C ALA A 211 -6.67 -35.70 6.90
N VAL A 212 -7.97 -35.48 7.00
CA VAL A 212 -9.02 -36.21 6.30
C VAL A 212 -9.85 -35.18 5.53
N LEU A 213 -9.98 -35.37 4.22
CA LEU A 213 -10.67 -34.41 3.36
C LEU A 213 -11.74 -35.13 2.52
N PRO A 214 -12.79 -34.40 2.09
CA PRO A 214 -13.74 -34.96 1.14
C PRO A 214 -13.06 -35.21 -0.21
N PHE A 215 -13.44 -36.31 -0.85
CA PHE A 215 -13.01 -36.71 -2.19
C PHE A 215 -14.21 -37.12 -3.04
N ASN A 216 -14.12 -37.00 -4.37
CA ASN A 216 -15.18 -37.38 -5.29
C ASN A 216 -16.53 -36.77 -4.89
N GLN A 217 -16.59 -35.43 -4.87
CA GLN A 217 -17.78 -34.64 -4.46
C GLN A 217 -18.30 -35.00 -3.06
N GLY A 218 -17.42 -35.46 -2.16
CA GLY A 218 -17.76 -35.81 -0.78
C GLY A 218 -18.30 -37.21 -0.56
N ASN A 219 -18.35 -38.05 -1.62
CA ASN A 219 -18.79 -39.42 -1.53
C ASN A 219 -17.73 -40.34 -0.89
N GLU A 220 -16.48 -39.94 -0.92
CA GLU A 220 -15.33 -40.69 -0.41
C GLU A 220 -14.48 -39.79 0.51
N LEU A 221 -13.63 -40.38 1.30
CA LEU A 221 -12.67 -39.69 2.17
C LEU A 221 -11.26 -39.89 1.61
N MET A 222 -10.54 -38.78 1.46
CA MET A 222 -9.10 -38.81 1.22
C MET A 222 -8.35 -38.64 2.54
N ILE A 223 -7.56 -39.65 2.90
CA ILE A 223 -6.88 -39.75 4.17
C ILE A 223 -5.39 -39.57 3.96
N PHE A 224 -4.83 -38.54 4.59
CA PHE A 224 -3.43 -38.14 4.48
C PHE A 224 -2.67 -38.68 5.71
N THR A 225 -1.83 -39.65 5.51
CA THR A 225 -1.02 -40.23 6.61
C THR A 225 0.38 -39.62 6.62
N LEU A 226 0.98 -39.53 7.80
CA LEU A 226 2.31 -38.94 7.96
C LEU A 226 3.36 -39.65 7.11
N ASN A 227 3.42 -41.01 7.17
CA ASN A 227 4.51 -41.81 6.57
C ASN A 227 4.07 -42.75 5.43
N LYS A 228 2.79 -43.14 5.37
CA LYS A 228 2.30 -44.11 4.37
C LYS A 228 1.68 -43.46 3.12
N GLY A 229 1.65 -42.15 3.06
CA GLY A 229 1.06 -41.39 1.93
C GLY A 229 -0.46 -41.24 2.04
N ILE A 230 -1.14 -41.22 0.92
CA ILE A 230 -2.55 -40.89 0.82
C ILE A 230 -3.36 -42.11 0.43
N PHE A 231 -4.52 -42.24 1.06
CA PHE A 231 -5.48 -43.30 0.82
C PHE A 231 -6.86 -42.71 0.53
N ILE A 232 -7.63 -43.46 -0.26
CA ILE A 232 -9.05 -43.15 -0.53
C ILE A 232 -9.90 -44.19 0.17
N TYR A 233 -10.88 -43.73 0.95
CA TYR A 233 -11.85 -44.57 1.63
C TYR A 233 -13.25 -44.36 1.11
N ASN A 234 -13.86 -45.41 0.58
CA ASN A 234 -15.19 -45.38 -0.04
C ASN A 234 -16.34 -45.79 0.89
N GLY A 235 -16.11 -45.79 2.19
CA GLY A 235 -17.09 -46.26 3.19
C GLY A 235 -17.02 -47.78 3.50
N ARG A 236 -16.24 -48.58 2.74
CA ARG A 236 -16.08 -50.05 2.94
C ARG A 236 -14.62 -50.48 2.85
N GLU A 237 -13.87 -49.91 1.93
CA GLU A 237 -12.52 -50.33 1.58
C GLU A 237 -11.59 -49.11 1.51
N LEU A 238 -10.36 -49.29 2.01
CA LEU A 238 -9.28 -48.33 1.94
C LEU A 238 -8.31 -48.71 0.82
N LYS A 239 -8.17 -47.85 -0.18
CA LYS A 239 -7.24 -47.99 -1.31
C LYS A 239 -6.18 -46.93 -1.26
N GLU A 240 -4.95 -47.33 -1.57
CA GLU A 240 -3.88 -46.33 -1.78
C GLU A 240 -4.22 -45.45 -3.00
N TRP A 241 -4.02 -44.15 -2.86
CA TRP A 241 -4.11 -43.22 -3.98
C TRP A 241 -2.94 -43.48 -4.93
N SER A 242 -3.18 -44.30 -5.96
CA SER A 242 -2.15 -44.84 -6.87
C SER A 242 -1.75 -43.81 -7.93
N VAL A 243 -1.09 -42.76 -7.52
CA VAL A 243 -0.58 -41.70 -8.39
C VAL A 243 0.91 -41.43 -8.08
N PRO A 244 1.71 -40.96 -9.07
CA PRO A 244 3.15 -40.76 -8.89
C PRO A 244 3.52 -39.84 -7.74
N VAL A 245 2.75 -38.79 -7.50
CA VAL A 245 3.01 -37.83 -6.43
C VAL A 245 2.92 -38.46 -5.04
N ASN A 246 2.13 -39.51 -4.86
CA ASN A 246 1.97 -40.17 -3.56
C ASN A 246 3.31 -40.75 -3.04
N ASN A 247 4.19 -41.25 -3.93
CA ASN A 247 5.52 -41.71 -3.56
C ASN A 247 6.42 -40.55 -3.09
N LEU A 248 6.35 -39.37 -3.72
CA LEU A 248 7.05 -38.18 -3.26
C LEU A 248 6.56 -37.74 -1.88
N LEU A 249 5.25 -37.79 -1.66
CA LEU A 249 4.62 -37.39 -0.41
C LEU A 249 4.99 -38.32 0.76
N LYS A 250 5.03 -39.62 0.53
CA LYS A 250 5.49 -40.62 1.53
C LYS A 250 6.90 -40.31 2.05
N GLN A 251 7.80 -39.93 1.17
CA GLN A 251 9.19 -39.64 1.51
C GLN A 251 9.35 -38.34 2.31
N ASN A 252 8.37 -37.43 2.22
CA ASN A 252 8.48 -36.07 2.77
C ASN A 252 7.58 -35.82 3.99
N GLN A 253 6.87 -36.82 4.46
CA GLN A 253 6.00 -36.81 5.66
C GLN A 253 4.86 -35.77 5.56
N ILE A 254 3.63 -36.22 5.34
CA ILE A 254 2.47 -35.35 5.20
C ILE A 254 1.95 -34.93 6.58
N PHE A 255 2.04 -33.65 6.93
CA PHE A 255 1.61 -33.14 8.22
C PHE A 255 0.22 -32.49 8.20
N SER A 256 -0.15 -31.83 7.10
CA SER A 256 -1.42 -31.12 6.95
C SER A 256 -1.86 -31.10 5.50
N ALA A 257 -3.17 -31.02 5.25
CA ALA A 257 -3.69 -30.77 3.91
C ALA A 257 -4.96 -29.92 3.98
N ALA A 258 -5.27 -29.23 2.88
CA ALA A 258 -6.49 -28.45 2.72
C ALA A 258 -7.00 -28.53 1.27
N VAL A 259 -8.33 -28.43 1.08
CA VAL A 259 -8.95 -28.27 -0.22
C VAL A 259 -8.85 -26.81 -0.65
N VAL A 260 -8.53 -26.58 -1.91
CA VAL A 260 -8.41 -25.24 -2.52
C VAL A 260 -9.39 -25.18 -3.70
N GLN A 261 -10.31 -24.23 -3.65
CA GLN A 261 -11.29 -24.00 -4.72
C GLN A 261 -12.10 -25.26 -5.11
N ASP A 262 -12.40 -26.11 -4.14
CA ASP A 262 -13.16 -27.36 -4.29
C ASP A 262 -12.61 -28.34 -5.38
N LYS A 263 -11.40 -28.10 -5.87
CA LYS A 263 -10.78 -28.82 -7.00
C LYS A 263 -9.35 -29.27 -6.74
N TYR A 264 -8.60 -28.54 -5.93
CA TYR A 264 -7.18 -28.80 -5.69
C TYR A 264 -6.93 -29.18 -4.25
N TYR A 265 -5.85 -29.92 -4.02
CA TYR A 265 -5.38 -30.29 -2.69
C TYR A 265 -4.02 -29.64 -2.43
N ALA A 266 -3.93 -28.82 -1.42
CA ALA A 266 -2.66 -28.27 -0.93
C ALA A 266 -2.18 -29.11 0.23
N ILE A 267 -1.00 -29.75 0.09
CA ILE A 267 -0.46 -30.76 0.97
C ILE A 267 0.83 -30.24 1.58
N GLY A 268 0.80 -29.96 2.88
CA GLY A 268 1.95 -29.51 3.67
C GLY A 268 2.77 -30.70 4.17
N THR A 269 4.07 -30.63 3.92
CA THR A 269 5.02 -31.69 4.31
C THR A 269 5.96 -31.19 5.42
N VAL A 270 6.62 -32.11 6.08
CA VAL A 270 7.64 -31.80 7.08
C VAL A 270 8.96 -31.37 6.42
N GLN A 271 9.32 -31.99 5.30
CA GLN A 271 10.68 -31.84 4.74
C GLN A 271 10.76 -31.02 3.46
N ASN A 272 9.65 -30.83 2.71
CA ASN A 272 9.69 -30.32 1.34
C ASN A 272 8.62 -29.28 1.02
N GLY A 273 8.18 -28.53 2.01
CA GLY A 273 7.23 -27.43 1.80
C GLY A 273 5.82 -27.89 1.47
N VAL A 274 5.13 -27.15 0.61
CA VAL A 274 3.75 -27.42 0.20
C VAL A 274 3.70 -27.89 -1.26
N ILE A 275 2.94 -28.96 -1.49
CA ILE A 275 2.68 -29.52 -2.83
C ILE A 275 1.19 -29.37 -3.11
N MET A 276 0.84 -28.73 -4.20
CA MET A 276 -0.53 -28.61 -4.69
C MET A 276 -0.76 -29.61 -5.82
N THR A 277 -1.86 -30.34 -5.75
CA THR A 277 -2.26 -31.30 -6.78
C THR A 277 -3.72 -31.11 -7.18
N ASP A 278 -4.07 -31.57 -8.35
CA ASP A 278 -5.47 -31.83 -8.70
C ASP A 278 -5.93 -33.23 -8.19
N GLU A 279 -7.18 -33.56 -8.46
CA GLU A 279 -7.76 -34.88 -8.10
C GLU A 279 -7.08 -36.07 -8.79
N SER A 280 -6.42 -35.86 -9.93
CA SER A 280 -5.66 -36.89 -10.65
C SER A 280 -4.26 -37.11 -10.08
N GLY A 281 -3.82 -36.30 -9.15
CA GLY A 281 -2.47 -36.33 -8.57
C GLY A 281 -1.42 -35.60 -9.42
N LYS A 282 -1.83 -34.85 -10.45
CA LYS A 282 -0.94 -33.97 -11.18
C LYS A 282 -0.48 -32.83 -10.26
N ILE A 283 0.81 -32.63 -10.15
CA ILE A 283 1.38 -31.54 -9.36
C ILE A 283 1.12 -30.23 -10.10
N ILE A 284 0.38 -29.32 -9.47
CA ILE A 284 0.09 -27.97 -9.96
C ILE A 284 1.15 -26.97 -9.50
N GLN A 285 1.56 -27.08 -8.24
CA GLN A 285 2.63 -26.25 -7.66
C GLN A 285 3.40 -27.09 -6.63
N HIS A 286 4.70 -26.85 -6.57
CA HIS A 286 5.56 -27.37 -5.52
C HIS A 286 6.43 -26.23 -5.02
N ILE A 287 6.17 -25.78 -3.82
CA ILE A 287 6.79 -24.58 -3.24
C ILE A 287 7.46 -24.97 -1.94
N ASN A 288 8.74 -24.68 -1.85
CA ASN A 288 9.59 -24.99 -0.71
C ASN A 288 10.52 -23.80 -0.39
N ARG A 289 11.47 -23.99 0.50
CA ARG A 289 12.39 -22.92 0.90
C ARG A 289 13.25 -22.41 -0.28
N GLN A 290 13.61 -23.27 -1.22
CA GLN A 290 14.35 -22.84 -2.43
C GLN A 290 13.51 -21.91 -3.31
N LYS A 291 12.18 -22.06 -3.26
CA LYS A 291 11.22 -21.25 -4.01
C LYS A 291 10.57 -20.13 -3.18
N GLY A 292 11.15 -19.80 -2.03
CA GLY A 292 10.77 -18.58 -1.28
C GLY A 292 10.02 -18.79 0.03
N LEU A 293 9.72 -20.03 0.47
CA LEU A 293 9.20 -20.26 1.82
C LEU A 293 10.27 -19.98 2.89
N GLN A 294 9.85 -19.53 4.04
CA GLN A 294 10.75 -19.37 5.20
C GLN A 294 11.25 -20.72 5.73
N ASN A 295 10.38 -21.75 5.70
CA ASN A 295 10.68 -23.08 6.21
C ASN A 295 10.01 -24.17 5.35
N ASN A 296 10.64 -25.34 5.25
CA ASN A 296 10.04 -26.50 4.58
C ASN A 296 9.01 -27.23 5.45
N THR A 297 9.09 -27.11 6.77
CA THR A 297 8.19 -27.77 7.71
C THR A 297 6.88 -27.01 7.83
N ILE A 298 5.84 -27.56 7.25
CA ILE A 298 4.49 -26.99 7.24
C ILE A 298 3.67 -27.66 8.34
N LEU A 299 3.35 -26.94 9.39
CA LEU A 299 2.52 -27.44 10.49
C LEU A 299 1.02 -27.32 10.16
N LYS A 300 0.62 -26.30 9.42
CA LYS A 300 -0.77 -26.13 8.97
C LYS A 300 -0.84 -25.51 7.59
N VAL A 301 -1.65 -26.10 6.75
CA VAL A 301 -2.13 -25.51 5.51
C VAL A 301 -3.56 -25.05 5.72
N PHE A 302 -3.86 -23.84 5.29
CA PHE A 302 -5.20 -23.26 5.33
C PHE A 302 -5.50 -22.54 4.05
N ALA A 303 -6.62 -22.83 3.42
CA ALA A 303 -7.13 -22.09 2.27
C ALA A 303 -8.08 -21.02 2.77
N ASP A 304 -7.80 -19.75 2.45
CA ASP A 304 -8.68 -18.65 2.81
C ASP A 304 -9.91 -18.58 1.90
N ARG A 305 -10.84 -17.69 2.21
CA ARG A 305 -12.12 -17.56 1.50
C ARG A 305 -11.99 -17.12 0.04
N VAL A 306 -10.86 -16.53 -0.33
CA VAL A 306 -10.57 -16.14 -1.72
C VAL A 306 -9.77 -17.22 -2.46
N GLY A 307 -9.45 -18.33 -1.80
CA GLY A 307 -8.74 -19.48 -2.36
C GLY A 307 -7.23 -19.32 -2.37
N ASN A 308 -6.65 -18.43 -1.57
CA ASN A 308 -5.22 -18.34 -1.34
C ASN A 308 -4.79 -19.20 -0.15
N LEU A 309 -3.50 -19.45 -0.03
CA LEU A 309 -2.97 -20.32 1.01
C LEU A 309 -2.25 -19.54 2.11
N TRP A 310 -2.56 -19.92 3.34
CA TRP A 310 -1.80 -19.57 4.52
C TRP A 310 -1.10 -20.80 5.06
N LEU A 311 0.18 -20.68 5.33
CA LEU A 311 1.02 -21.74 5.86
C LEU A 311 1.50 -21.38 7.26
N GLY A 312 1.08 -22.16 8.26
CA GLY A 312 1.67 -22.12 9.60
C GLY A 312 2.91 -23.00 9.59
N LEU A 313 4.05 -22.37 9.82
CA LEU A 313 5.36 -23.04 9.72
C LEU A 313 5.92 -23.37 11.10
N ASP A 314 6.90 -24.25 11.13
CA ASP A 314 7.75 -24.46 12.30
C ASP A 314 8.51 -23.17 12.69
N ASN A 315 8.77 -22.31 11.71
CA ASN A 315 9.33 -20.99 11.95
C ASN A 315 8.76 -19.97 10.95
N GLY A 316 7.78 -19.18 11.40
CA GLY A 316 7.15 -18.15 10.60
C GLY A 316 5.75 -18.48 10.11
N ILE A 317 5.19 -17.59 9.35
CA ILE A 317 3.91 -17.70 8.64
C ILE A 317 4.14 -17.25 7.22
N ASP A 318 3.71 -18.02 6.23
CA ASP A 318 3.77 -17.63 4.82
C ASP A 318 2.35 -17.54 4.23
N TYR A 319 2.14 -16.52 3.44
CA TYR A 319 0.95 -16.33 2.61
C TYR A 319 1.32 -16.50 1.13
N LEU A 320 0.58 -17.32 0.42
CA LEU A 320 0.78 -17.63 -0.98
C LEU A 320 -0.44 -17.19 -1.78
N ASN A 321 -0.25 -16.22 -2.67
CA ASN A 321 -1.32 -15.76 -3.56
C ASN A 321 -1.46 -16.70 -4.76
N VAL A 322 -1.99 -17.89 -4.52
CA VAL A 322 -2.17 -18.92 -5.56
C VAL A 322 -3.32 -18.61 -6.52
N ASN A 323 -4.19 -17.68 -6.14
CA ASN A 323 -5.30 -17.21 -6.98
C ASN A 323 -4.90 -16.01 -7.87
N SER A 324 -3.66 -15.56 -7.81
CA SER A 324 -3.17 -14.51 -8.69
C SER A 324 -3.00 -15.00 -10.13
N PRO A 325 -3.40 -14.23 -11.15
CA PRO A 325 -3.08 -14.56 -12.53
C PRO A 325 -1.60 -14.35 -12.86
N ILE A 326 -0.78 -13.93 -11.89
CA ILE A 326 0.65 -13.66 -12.07
C ILE A 326 1.47 -14.59 -11.20
N THR A 327 2.43 -15.27 -11.82
CA THR A 327 3.46 -16.06 -11.16
C THR A 327 4.84 -15.53 -11.52
N PHE A 328 5.84 -15.83 -10.69
CA PHE A 328 7.20 -15.29 -10.80
C PHE A 328 8.22 -16.38 -11.06
N MET A 329 9.17 -16.09 -11.95
CA MET A 329 10.41 -16.82 -12.14
C MET A 329 11.51 -15.90 -11.65
N GLN A 330 11.99 -16.14 -10.42
CA GLN A 330 12.82 -15.21 -9.67
C GLN A 330 14.28 -15.67 -9.56
N GLN A 331 15.06 -14.85 -8.87
CA GLN A 331 16.47 -15.09 -8.57
C GLN A 331 16.72 -16.39 -7.80
N THR A 332 15.73 -16.90 -7.06
CA THR A 332 15.76 -18.22 -6.42
C THR A 332 15.95 -19.36 -7.42
N ASP A 333 15.54 -19.15 -8.67
CA ASP A 333 15.78 -20.09 -9.78
C ASP A 333 17.15 -19.87 -10.47
N GLY A 334 18.02 -19.02 -9.90
CA GLY A 334 19.31 -18.64 -10.49
C GLY A 334 19.20 -17.67 -11.67
N ILE A 335 17.99 -17.16 -11.95
CA ILE A 335 17.69 -16.25 -13.04
C ILE A 335 17.92 -14.82 -12.55
N GLY A 336 18.78 -14.07 -13.23
CA GLY A 336 19.02 -12.66 -12.94
C GLY A 336 17.89 -11.76 -13.48
N ALA A 337 18.11 -10.44 -13.45
CA ALA A 337 17.18 -9.44 -13.96
C ALA A 337 16.77 -9.72 -15.42
N GLY A 338 15.47 -9.70 -15.70
CA GLY A 338 14.87 -10.12 -16.97
C GLY A 338 14.80 -9.00 -18.00
N TYR A 339 15.39 -9.20 -19.15
CA TYR A 339 15.37 -8.22 -20.25
C TYR A 339 14.51 -8.64 -21.45
N THR A 340 14.41 -9.92 -21.71
CA THR A 340 13.66 -10.43 -22.88
C THR A 340 13.27 -11.88 -22.70
N SER A 341 12.17 -12.30 -23.26
CA SER A 341 11.74 -13.70 -23.24
C SER A 341 11.10 -14.10 -24.56
N ILE A 342 11.13 -15.38 -24.87
CA ILE A 342 10.45 -15.92 -26.07
C ILE A 342 10.18 -17.42 -25.91
N ILE A 343 9.09 -17.86 -26.51
CA ILE A 343 8.80 -19.29 -26.68
C ILE A 343 9.07 -19.67 -28.14
N HIS A 344 9.90 -20.70 -28.34
CA HIS A 344 10.23 -21.20 -29.66
C HIS A 344 10.48 -22.71 -29.64
N LYS A 345 9.87 -23.44 -30.56
CA LYS A 345 10.00 -24.91 -30.74
C LYS A 345 9.84 -25.70 -29.44
N GLY A 346 8.78 -25.40 -28.69
CA GLY A 346 8.47 -26.09 -27.42
C GLY A 346 9.43 -25.80 -26.27
N LYS A 347 10.21 -24.72 -26.34
CA LYS A 347 11.07 -24.23 -25.27
C LYS A 347 10.80 -22.76 -24.97
N ILE A 348 10.87 -22.39 -23.68
CA ILE A 348 10.90 -21.00 -23.24
C ILE A 348 12.34 -20.60 -22.98
N TYR A 349 12.69 -19.43 -23.51
CA TYR A 349 14.01 -18.80 -23.33
C TYR A 349 13.85 -17.50 -22.58
N LEU A 350 14.70 -17.29 -21.58
CA LEU A 350 14.72 -16.11 -20.72
C LEU A 350 16.10 -15.44 -20.85
N GLY A 351 16.11 -14.26 -21.42
CA GLY A 351 17.33 -13.44 -21.57
C GLY A 351 17.46 -12.48 -20.38
N THR A 352 18.59 -12.60 -19.68
CA THR A 352 18.83 -11.91 -18.41
C THR A 352 20.14 -11.12 -18.43
N ASN A 353 20.45 -10.45 -17.32
CA ASN A 353 21.75 -9.82 -17.09
C ASN A 353 22.89 -10.86 -16.88
N GLN A 354 22.55 -12.12 -16.60
CA GLN A 354 23.54 -13.19 -16.34
C GLN A 354 23.76 -14.10 -17.55
N GLY A 355 22.79 -14.20 -18.45
CA GLY A 355 22.86 -15.04 -19.63
C GLY A 355 21.48 -15.40 -20.18
N LEU A 356 21.49 -16.37 -21.09
CA LEU A 356 20.30 -16.94 -21.70
C LEU A 356 19.95 -18.25 -21.01
N PHE A 357 18.78 -18.28 -20.37
CA PHE A 357 18.27 -19.47 -19.71
C PHE A 357 17.22 -20.14 -20.58
N VAL A 358 17.10 -21.46 -20.47
CA VAL A 358 16.15 -22.27 -21.25
C VAL A 358 15.51 -23.36 -20.40
N LYS A 359 14.26 -23.65 -20.71
CA LYS A 359 13.48 -24.78 -20.15
C LYS A 359 12.50 -25.25 -21.20
N ASN A 360 12.05 -26.49 -21.10
CA ASN A 360 10.94 -26.97 -21.94
C ASN A 360 9.66 -26.21 -21.64
N TRP A 361 8.96 -25.79 -22.68
CA TRP A 361 7.64 -25.21 -22.57
C TRP A 361 6.61 -26.35 -22.51
N ASN A 362 6.45 -26.92 -21.32
CA ASN A 362 5.43 -27.93 -21.06
C ASN A 362 4.65 -27.51 -19.80
N LEU A 363 3.38 -27.19 -20.00
CA LEU A 363 2.46 -26.79 -18.93
C LEU A 363 2.15 -27.95 -17.97
N GLU A 364 2.46 -29.19 -18.38
CA GLU A 364 2.22 -30.39 -17.56
C GLU A 364 3.41 -30.76 -16.66
N GLN A 365 4.64 -30.33 -17.02
CA GLN A 365 5.86 -30.64 -16.27
C GLN A 365 6.47 -29.36 -15.67
N GLN A 366 5.99 -28.93 -14.52
CA GLN A 366 6.41 -27.67 -13.90
C GLN A 366 7.71 -27.74 -13.07
N ASN A 367 8.21 -28.96 -12.80
CA ASN A 367 9.37 -29.16 -11.93
C ASN A 367 10.73 -29.05 -12.61
N GLU A 368 10.77 -28.77 -13.91
CA GLU A 368 12.02 -28.57 -14.62
C GLU A 368 12.60 -27.19 -14.29
N GLU A 369 13.88 -27.14 -13.90
CA GLU A 369 14.60 -25.91 -13.62
C GLU A 369 15.11 -25.25 -14.91
N PHE A 370 15.26 -23.93 -14.87
CA PHE A 370 15.89 -23.20 -15.96
C PHE A 370 17.39 -23.51 -16.00
N ARG A 371 17.90 -23.76 -17.22
CA ARG A 371 19.32 -24.04 -17.43
C ARG A 371 19.97 -22.92 -18.24
N LEU A 372 21.12 -22.45 -17.79
CA LEU A 372 21.92 -21.48 -18.53
C LEU A 372 22.50 -22.14 -19.81
N ILE A 373 22.28 -21.50 -20.93
CA ILE A 373 22.91 -21.95 -22.22
C ILE A 373 24.38 -21.58 -22.19
N PRO A 374 25.31 -22.57 -22.33
CA PRO A 374 26.75 -22.32 -22.30
C PRO A 374 27.18 -21.28 -23.34
N GLY A 375 28.10 -20.40 -22.96
CA GLY A 375 28.66 -19.37 -23.86
C GLY A 375 27.84 -18.08 -23.91
N THR A 376 26.68 -18.02 -23.25
CA THR A 376 25.79 -16.82 -23.19
C THR A 376 25.90 -16.02 -21.90
N ASN A 377 26.95 -16.23 -21.09
CA ASN A 377 27.18 -15.45 -19.89
C ASN A 377 27.35 -13.96 -20.21
N GLY A 378 26.50 -13.13 -19.61
CA GLY A 378 26.43 -11.68 -19.80
C GLY A 378 25.02 -11.22 -20.11
N GLN A 379 24.87 -10.02 -20.61
CA GLN A 379 23.58 -9.39 -20.80
C GLN A 379 22.95 -9.79 -22.12
N VAL A 380 21.77 -10.37 -22.07
CA VAL A 380 20.97 -10.74 -23.24
C VAL A 380 19.89 -9.68 -23.44
N TRP A 381 20.06 -8.88 -24.48
CA TRP A 381 19.19 -7.73 -24.74
C TRP A 381 17.95 -8.07 -25.57
N TYR A 382 18.05 -9.06 -26.43
CA TYR A 382 17.00 -9.37 -27.39
C TYR A 382 16.89 -10.86 -27.68
N LEU A 383 15.68 -11.31 -27.83
CA LEU A 383 15.32 -12.61 -28.39
C LEU A 383 14.24 -12.42 -29.46
N GLY A 384 14.46 -12.99 -30.64
CA GLY A 384 13.48 -12.91 -31.71
C GLY A 384 13.64 -14.02 -32.73
N VAL A 385 12.53 -14.49 -33.27
CA VAL A 385 12.50 -15.49 -34.34
C VAL A 385 12.42 -14.77 -35.68
N HIS A 386 13.41 -15.00 -36.53
CA HIS A 386 13.47 -14.46 -37.89
C HIS A 386 13.52 -15.60 -38.90
N GLY A 387 12.45 -15.81 -39.62
CA GLY A 387 12.18 -17.05 -40.32
C GLY A 387 11.94 -18.17 -39.31
N ASP A 388 12.74 -19.22 -39.31
CA ASP A 388 12.67 -20.33 -38.34
C ASP A 388 13.87 -20.35 -37.36
N VAL A 389 14.64 -19.25 -37.33
CA VAL A 389 15.89 -19.13 -36.57
C VAL A 389 15.65 -18.21 -35.35
N LEU A 390 15.98 -18.71 -34.16
CA LEU A 390 16.04 -17.92 -32.95
C LEU A 390 17.35 -17.16 -32.88
N LEU A 391 17.28 -15.83 -32.89
CA LEU A 391 18.39 -14.92 -32.70
C LEU A 391 18.43 -14.38 -31.28
N CYS A 392 19.62 -14.28 -30.75
CA CYS A 392 19.90 -13.68 -29.45
C CYS A 392 20.82 -12.48 -29.64
N GLY A 393 20.36 -11.33 -29.24
CA GLY A 393 21.16 -10.11 -29.14
C GLY A 393 21.78 -10.00 -27.75
N HIS A 394 23.07 -9.82 -27.69
CA HIS A 394 23.87 -9.94 -26.48
C HIS A 394 24.88 -8.79 -26.38
N ASN A 395 25.35 -8.46 -25.16
CA ASN A 395 26.41 -7.45 -24.98
C ASN A 395 27.73 -7.81 -25.67
N LYS A 396 28.00 -9.11 -25.88
CA LYS A 396 29.21 -9.62 -26.57
C LYS A 396 28.99 -9.85 -28.05
N GLY A 397 27.85 -9.55 -28.62
CA GLY A 397 27.57 -9.74 -30.03
C GLY A 397 26.23 -10.42 -30.32
N SER A 398 26.15 -11.10 -31.44
CA SER A 398 24.92 -11.74 -31.93
C SER A 398 25.10 -13.26 -31.96
N PHE A 399 24.03 -13.98 -31.55
CA PHE A 399 24.03 -15.44 -31.51
C PHE A 399 22.81 -16.01 -32.21
N VAL A 400 22.99 -17.19 -32.81
CA VAL A 400 21.93 -18.12 -33.20
C VAL A 400 21.75 -19.14 -32.09
N ILE A 401 20.51 -19.40 -31.73
CA ILE A 401 20.15 -20.36 -30.67
C ILE A 401 19.44 -21.56 -31.30
N GLU A 402 20.03 -22.76 -31.11
CA GLU A 402 19.44 -24.03 -31.52
C GLU A 402 19.27 -24.94 -30.30
N GLY A 403 18.03 -24.99 -29.78
CA GLY A 403 17.74 -25.72 -28.54
C GLY A 403 18.54 -25.15 -27.36
N GLU A 404 19.54 -25.89 -26.88
CA GLU A 404 20.40 -25.50 -25.73
C GLU A 404 21.83 -25.09 -26.15
N LYS A 405 22.01 -24.84 -27.44
CA LYS A 405 23.32 -24.42 -28.00
C LYS A 405 23.23 -22.99 -28.51
N ALA A 406 24.25 -22.20 -28.22
CA ALA A 406 24.44 -20.87 -28.75
C ALA A 406 25.67 -20.84 -29.70
N MET A 407 25.46 -20.31 -30.88
CA MET A 407 26.52 -20.11 -31.87
C MET A 407 26.65 -18.61 -32.13
N GLN A 408 27.81 -18.05 -31.84
CA GLN A 408 28.06 -16.65 -32.09
C GLN A 408 28.25 -16.42 -33.60
N ILE A 409 27.48 -15.48 -34.14
CA ILE A 409 27.49 -15.12 -35.57
C ILE A 409 28.06 -13.72 -35.81
N SER A 410 28.26 -12.93 -34.78
CA SER A 410 28.93 -11.63 -34.81
C SER A 410 29.53 -11.30 -33.44
N THR A 411 30.72 -10.69 -33.42
CA THR A 411 31.41 -10.17 -32.23
C THR A 411 31.16 -8.68 -32.00
N GLU A 412 30.35 -8.02 -32.87
CA GLU A 412 29.99 -6.62 -32.71
C GLU A 412 29.18 -6.43 -31.41
N ALA A 413 29.77 -5.64 -30.51
CA ALA A 413 29.21 -5.49 -29.15
C ALA A 413 27.87 -4.79 -29.12
N GLY A 414 27.01 -5.28 -28.24
CA GLY A 414 25.75 -4.60 -27.93
C GLY A 414 24.63 -4.80 -28.95
N ALA A 415 24.41 -6.03 -29.37
CA ALA A 415 23.28 -6.36 -30.26
C ALA A 415 21.96 -6.15 -29.56
N TRP A 416 21.32 -5.02 -29.81
CA TRP A 416 20.10 -4.57 -29.11
C TRP A 416 18.81 -5.17 -29.66
N LYS A 417 18.62 -5.11 -30.97
CA LYS A 417 17.36 -5.53 -31.63
C LYS A 417 17.67 -5.91 -33.09
N PHE A 418 17.12 -7.06 -33.52
CA PHE A 418 17.10 -7.44 -34.92
C PHE A 418 15.79 -7.00 -35.59
N HIS A 419 15.87 -6.61 -36.84
CA HIS A 419 14.73 -6.18 -37.61
C HIS A 419 14.84 -6.62 -39.07
N SER A 420 13.72 -7.15 -39.61
CA SER A 420 13.61 -7.50 -41.03
C SER A 420 13.09 -6.29 -41.79
N LEU A 421 13.89 -5.78 -42.73
CA LEU A 421 13.50 -4.66 -43.56
C LEU A 421 12.56 -5.11 -44.69
N LYS A 422 11.43 -4.42 -44.87
CA LYS A 422 10.51 -4.73 -45.98
C LYS A 422 11.17 -4.66 -47.33
N ARG A 423 12.08 -3.72 -47.53
CA ARG A 423 12.78 -3.47 -48.77
C ARG A 423 13.88 -4.50 -49.10
N PHE A 424 14.38 -5.19 -48.04
CA PHE A 424 15.45 -6.18 -48.16
C PHE A 424 15.10 -7.48 -47.42
N PRO A 425 14.17 -8.29 -47.96
CA PRO A 425 13.63 -9.45 -47.24
C PRO A 425 14.65 -10.56 -46.93
N ASP A 426 15.77 -10.62 -47.66
CA ASP A 426 16.85 -11.57 -47.45
C ASP A 426 17.89 -11.08 -46.47
N TYR A 427 17.69 -9.91 -45.84
CA TYR A 427 18.60 -9.31 -44.91
C TYR A 427 17.93 -8.96 -43.59
N LEU A 428 18.73 -9.02 -42.53
CA LEU A 428 18.40 -8.47 -41.23
C LEU A 428 19.36 -7.35 -40.88
N ILE A 429 18.83 -6.30 -40.30
CA ILE A 429 19.65 -5.33 -39.59
C ILE A 429 19.62 -5.63 -38.10
N CYS A 430 20.70 -5.27 -37.40
CA CYS A 430 20.77 -5.30 -35.96
C CYS A 430 21.32 -3.98 -35.44
N GLY A 431 20.59 -3.36 -34.50
CA GLY A 431 21.09 -2.20 -33.79
C GLY A 431 22.17 -2.62 -32.78
N THR A 432 23.25 -1.84 -32.70
CA THR A 432 24.35 -2.10 -31.78
C THR A 432 24.68 -0.87 -30.92
N TYR A 433 25.69 -0.98 -30.04
CA TYR A 433 26.17 0.17 -29.26
C TYR A 433 26.73 1.29 -30.14
N SER A 434 27.13 0.99 -31.37
CA SER A 434 27.83 1.92 -32.27
C SER A 434 27.25 1.90 -33.69
N GLY A 435 25.96 1.90 -33.88
CA GLY A 435 25.29 1.95 -35.19
C GLY A 435 24.57 0.66 -35.55
N LEU A 436 24.48 0.39 -36.86
CA LEU A 436 23.79 -0.76 -37.42
C LEU A 436 24.77 -1.75 -38.02
N ILE A 437 24.47 -3.03 -37.83
CA ILE A 437 25.14 -4.15 -38.60
C ILE A 437 24.04 -4.90 -39.37
N TYR A 438 24.45 -5.65 -40.38
CA TYR A 438 23.50 -6.41 -41.17
C TYR A 438 23.97 -7.84 -41.44
N PHE A 439 22.97 -8.70 -41.59
CA PHE A 439 23.14 -10.14 -41.84
C PHE A 439 22.41 -10.52 -43.10
N LYS A 440 22.95 -11.50 -43.82
CA LYS A 440 22.33 -12.11 -45.01
C LYS A 440 21.78 -13.48 -44.67
N LYS A 441 20.60 -13.79 -45.18
CA LYS A 441 19.95 -15.08 -44.99
C LYS A 441 20.70 -16.15 -45.75
N GLN A 442 21.02 -17.24 -45.07
CA GLN A 442 21.64 -18.44 -45.68
C GLN A 442 20.85 -19.68 -45.26
N LYS A 443 20.12 -20.32 -46.18
CA LYS A 443 19.36 -21.56 -45.95
C LYS A 443 18.60 -21.59 -44.61
N LYS A 444 19.25 -22.03 -43.54
CA LYS A 444 18.70 -22.16 -42.19
C LYS A 444 19.36 -21.28 -41.12
N SER A 445 20.15 -20.31 -41.54
CA SER A 445 20.92 -19.44 -40.61
C SER A 445 21.05 -18.02 -41.15
N TRP A 446 21.68 -17.15 -40.37
CA TRP A 446 21.99 -15.77 -40.72
C TRP A 446 23.51 -15.57 -40.61
N THR A 447 24.13 -14.97 -41.63
CA THR A 447 25.59 -14.73 -41.69
C THR A 447 25.82 -13.22 -41.59
N TYR A 448 26.71 -12.82 -40.70
CA TYR A 448 27.18 -11.46 -40.59
C TYR A 448 27.85 -11.01 -41.89
N VAL A 449 27.48 -9.85 -42.38
CA VAL A 449 28.01 -9.28 -43.61
C VAL A 449 28.92 -8.09 -43.31
N GLY A 450 28.44 -7.17 -42.48
CA GLY A 450 29.21 -5.96 -42.18
C GLY A 450 28.42 -4.93 -41.35
N LYS A 451 29.06 -3.78 -41.19
CA LYS A 451 28.50 -2.60 -40.52
C LYS A 451 27.97 -1.62 -41.57
N VAL A 452 26.83 -1.04 -41.28
CA VAL A 452 26.26 0.03 -42.12
C VAL A 452 26.98 1.34 -41.81
N SER A 453 27.63 1.90 -42.83
CA SER A 453 28.43 3.14 -42.71
C SER A 453 27.53 4.40 -42.62
N GLY A 454 28.06 5.50 -42.12
CA GLY A 454 27.43 6.82 -42.14
C GLY A 454 26.60 7.18 -40.89
N PHE A 455 26.51 6.26 -39.90
CA PHE A 455 25.83 6.55 -38.63
C PHE A 455 26.39 5.69 -37.48
N ASN A 456 26.87 6.33 -36.42
CA ASN A 456 27.56 5.64 -35.30
C ASN A 456 26.89 5.77 -33.95
N GLU A 457 25.63 6.29 -33.89
CA GLU A 457 24.88 6.37 -32.64
C GLU A 457 24.32 5.00 -32.22
N SER A 458 24.10 4.82 -30.93
CA SER A 458 23.55 3.56 -30.41
C SER A 458 22.12 3.33 -30.91
N PHE A 459 21.88 2.19 -31.55
CA PHE A 459 20.61 1.82 -32.16
C PHE A 459 19.83 0.83 -31.29
N ARG A 460 19.29 1.29 -30.16
CA ARG A 460 18.65 0.41 -29.20
C ARG A 460 17.16 0.17 -29.49
N VAL A 461 16.37 1.24 -29.54
CA VAL A 461 14.93 1.18 -29.79
C VAL A 461 14.66 1.86 -31.13
N PHE A 462 14.16 1.11 -32.08
CA PHE A 462 13.84 1.63 -33.39
C PHE A 462 12.70 0.86 -34.07
N GLU A 463 11.98 1.53 -34.94
CA GLU A 463 10.86 0.99 -35.72
C GLU A 463 10.93 1.44 -37.18
N GLU A 464 10.51 0.61 -38.12
CA GLU A 464 10.39 0.93 -39.54
C GLU A 464 9.00 1.47 -39.86
N ASP A 465 8.93 2.63 -40.50
CA ASP A 465 7.68 3.22 -40.95
C ASP A 465 7.15 2.60 -42.26
N GLY A 466 6.07 3.19 -42.82
CA GLY A 466 5.48 2.77 -44.10
C GLY A 466 6.39 3.01 -45.30
N ASN A 467 7.30 3.97 -45.24
CA ASN A 467 8.22 4.38 -46.31
C ASN A 467 9.57 3.64 -46.25
N GLY A 468 9.80 2.82 -45.19
CA GLY A 468 11.06 2.11 -44.97
C GLY A 468 12.14 2.94 -44.28
N ASP A 469 11.79 4.10 -43.71
CA ASP A 469 12.66 4.87 -42.87
C ASP A 469 12.68 4.30 -41.45
N LEU A 470 13.84 4.26 -40.80
CA LEU A 470 13.97 3.82 -39.42
C LEU A 470 13.85 5.01 -38.47
N TRP A 471 12.91 4.91 -37.55
CA TRP A 471 12.73 5.87 -36.47
C TRP A 471 13.36 5.32 -35.20
N MET A 472 14.28 6.07 -34.60
CA MET A 472 15.06 5.64 -33.43
C MET A 472 14.97 6.66 -32.32
N SER A 473 14.76 6.21 -31.10
CA SER A 473 14.92 7.02 -29.90
C SER A 473 16.36 6.90 -29.37
N HIS A 474 16.99 8.05 -29.10
CA HIS A 474 18.22 8.09 -28.33
C HIS A 474 17.92 8.61 -26.92
N GLY A 475 18.32 7.86 -25.90
CA GLY A 475 17.90 8.12 -24.51
C GLY A 475 18.12 9.55 -23.98
N PHE A 476 19.13 10.26 -24.53
CA PHE A 476 19.52 11.60 -24.05
C PHE A 476 19.56 12.69 -25.12
N LYS A 477 19.31 12.37 -26.39
CA LYS A 477 19.50 13.32 -27.48
C LYS A 477 18.18 13.71 -28.18
N GLY A 478 17.25 12.78 -28.35
CA GLY A 478 16.00 12.99 -29.09
C GLY A 478 15.67 11.83 -30.02
N ILE A 479 15.03 12.13 -31.13
CA ILE A 479 14.58 11.15 -32.12
C ILE A 479 15.39 11.32 -33.40
N TYR A 480 15.83 10.20 -33.96
CA TYR A 480 16.44 10.15 -35.30
C TYR A 480 15.48 9.47 -36.29
N ARG A 481 15.40 9.99 -37.49
CA ARG A 481 14.90 9.30 -38.67
C ARG A 481 16.07 9.00 -39.58
N VAL A 482 16.26 7.74 -39.86
CA VAL A 482 17.45 7.23 -40.59
C VAL A 482 16.98 6.51 -41.84
N ARG A 483 17.54 6.87 -42.99
CA ARG A 483 17.25 6.27 -44.29
C ARG A 483 18.42 5.45 -44.77
N ILE A 484 18.17 4.15 -44.98
CA ILE A 484 19.13 3.23 -45.54
C ILE A 484 19.14 3.41 -47.05
N GLY A 485 20.31 3.41 -47.65
CA GLY A 485 20.54 3.51 -49.10
C GLY A 485 19.95 2.39 -49.94
N ASN A 486 20.19 2.42 -51.21
CA ASN A 486 19.75 1.34 -52.13
C ASN A 486 20.55 0.03 -51.92
N SER A 487 21.69 0.10 -51.24
CA SER A 487 22.41 -1.02 -50.65
C SER A 487 22.40 -0.86 -49.14
N LEU A 488 22.55 -1.98 -48.40
CA LEU A 488 22.60 -1.95 -46.93
C LEU A 488 23.97 -1.46 -46.39
N GLU A 489 24.89 -1.05 -47.23
CA GLU A 489 26.26 -0.70 -46.86
C GLU A 489 26.37 0.68 -46.19
N SER A 490 25.43 1.59 -46.52
CA SER A 490 25.48 2.94 -45.98
C SER A 490 24.08 3.57 -45.72
N ILE A 491 24.08 4.45 -44.76
CA ILE A 491 22.97 5.36 -44.50
C ILE A 491 23.11 6.54 -45.46
N THR A 492 22.07 6.85 -46.24
CA THR A 492 22.09 7.91 -47.23
C THR A 492 21.65 9.25 -46.69
N ASP A 493 20.81 9.23 -45.67
CA ASP A 493 20.31 10.41 -45.03
C ASP A 493 19.84 10.10 -43.60
N TYR A 494 20.04 11.04 -42.69
CA TYR A 494 19.41 11.03 -41.39
C TYR A 494 19.01 12.42 -40.93
N LYS A 495 17.89 12.49 -40.26
CA LYS A 495 17.39 13.73 -39.64
C LYS A 495 17.26 13.53 -38.14
N PHE A 496 17.77 14.50 -37.41
CA PHE A 496 17.68 14.52 -35.96
C PHE A 496 16.62 15.51 -35.50
N PHE A 497 15.75 15.08 -34.59
CA PHE A 497 14.64 15.84 -34.06
C PHE A 497 14.77 16.05 -32.55
N THR A 498 14.49 17.27 -32.15
CA THR A 498 14.62 17.76 -30.80
C THR A 498 13.38 18.54 -30.39
N LYS A 499 13.43 19.16 -29.22
CA LYS A 499 12.37 20.10 -28.78
C LYS A 499 12.08 21.21 -29.79
N LYS A 500 13.05 21.61 -30.62
CA LYS A 500 12.87 22.62 -31.69
C LYS A 500 11.97 22.14 -32.82
N ASP A 501 11.84 20.83 -32.94
CA ASP A 501 11.06 20.17 -33.98
C ASP A 501 9.67 19.70 -33.47
N GLY A 502 9.18 20.29 -32.36
CA GLY A 502 7.84 20.03 -31.83
C GLY A 502 7.77 18.92 -30.76
N LEU A 503 8.91 18.28 -30.42
CA LEU A 503 8.95 17.34 -29.30
C LEU A 503 8.87 18.06 -27.95
N PRO A 504 8.31 17.43 -26.89
CA PRO A 504 8.18 18.08 -25.58
C PRO A 504 9.52 18.20 -24.84
N SER A 505 10.47 17.31 -25.13
CA SER A 505 11.82 17.25 -24.54
C SER A 505 12.81 16.63 -25.49
N ASN A 506 14.09 16.59 -25.10
CA ASN A 506 15.15 15.86 -25.83
C ASN A 506 15.45 14.49 -25.19
N TYR A 507 14.87 14.17 -24.08
CA TYR A 507 15.12 12.93 -23.30
C TYR A 507 13.82 12.33 -22.82
N ASN A 508 13.87 11.07 -22.41
CA ASN A 508 12.70 10.27 -22.04
C ASN A 508 11.67 10.16 -23.17
N LEU A 509 12.16 9.96 -24.37
CA LEU A 509 11.33 9.74 -25.55
C LEU A 509 11.53 8.30 -26.03
N ASN A 510 10.45 7.59 -26.29
CA ASN A 510 10.51 6.25 -26.89
C ASN A 510 9.68 6.21 -28.17
N VAL A 511 10.17 5.37 -29.12
CA VAL A 511 9.52 5.16 -30.43
C VAL A 511 8.87 3.79 -30.44
N PHE A 512 7.61 3.73 -30.77
CA PHE A 512 6.87 2.47 -30.93
C PHE A 512 6.07 2.48 -32.23
N LYS A 513 5.71 1.30 -32.69
CA LYS A 513 4.80 1.13 -33.82
C LYS A 513 3.50 0.50 -33.33
N ILE A 514 2.43 1.28 -33.32
CA ILE A 514 1.10 0.89 -32.85
C ILE A 514 0.09 1.16 -33.98
N LYS A 515 -0.74 0.18 -34.29
CA LYS A 515 -1.69 0.24 -35.42
C LYS A 515 -1.03 0.66 -36.74
N GLY A 516 0.17 0.15 -36.98
CA GLY A 516 0.95 0.44 -38.17
C GLY A 516 1.58 1.84 -38.21
N LYS A 517 1.32 2.72 -37.25
CA LYS A 517 1.85 4.09 -37.17
C LYS A 517 3.00 4.19 -36.20
N ILE A 518 3.93 5.08 -36.49
CA ILE A 518 5.01 5.47 -35.55
C ILE A 518 4.45 6.46 -34.53
N VAL A 519 4.56 6.10 -33.28
CA VAL A 519 4.20 6.96 -32.14
C VAL A 519 5.40 7.19 -31.23
N VAL A 520 5.60 8.43 -30.84
CA VAL A 520 6.60 8.84 -29.85
C VAL A 520 5.92 9.06 -28.52
N THR A 521 6.39 8.36 -27.50
CA THR A 521 5.90 8.56 -26.11
C THR A 521 6.79 9.53 -25.36
N SER A 522 6.22 10.25 -24.44
CA SER A 522 6.89 11.20 -23.55
C SER A 522 6.18 11.28 -22.21
N ASN A 523 6.76 11.99 -21.24
CA ASN A 523 6.14 12.23 -19.92
C ASN A 523 4.87 13.10 -19.94
N VAL A 524 4.51 13.69 -21.09
CA VAL A 524 3.33 14.56 -21.26
C VAL A 524 2.35 14.03 -22.31
N GLY A 525 2.57 12.80 -22.80
CA GLY A 525 1.68 12.13 -23.74
C GLY A 525 2.36 11.68 -25.03
N PHE A 526 1.56 11.53 -26.08
CA PHE A 526 1.92 10.88 -27.34
C PHE A 526 2.03 11.86 -28.48
N TYR A 527 3.04 11.68 -29.34
CA TYR A 527 3.37 12.54 -30.45
C TYR A 527 3.49 11.74 -31.75
N GLU A 528 3.09 12.34 -32.86
CA GLU A 528 3.26 11.81 -34.21
C GLU A 528 4.02 12.82 -35.06
N TYR A 529 4.78 12.31 -36.04
CA TYR A 529 5.47 13.17 -37.01
C TYR A 529 4.50 13.58 -38.12
N ASN A 530 4.32 14.87 -38.30
CA ASN A 530 3.55 15.45 -39.38
C ASN A 530 4.47 15.66 -40.59
N GLN A 531 4.25 14.88 -41.65
CA GLN A 531 5.05 14.94 -42.87
C GLN A 531 4.92 16.27 -43.64
N ASN A 532 3.78 16.96 -43.51
CA ASN A 532 3.50 18.20 -44.28
C ASN A 532 4.31 19.38 -43.77
N ASN A 533 4.52 19.50 -42.48
CA ASN A 533 5.28 20.60 -41.88
C ASN A 533 6.64 20.20 -41.33
N GLY A 534 6.96 18.90 -41.32
CA GLY A 534 8.23 18.37 -40.87
C GLY A 534 8.46 18.44 -39.36
N GLN A 535 7.40 18.55 -38.55
CA GLN A 535 7.41 18.74 -37.11
C GLN A 535 6.71 17.59 -36.40
N PHE A 536 7.03 17.39 -35.12
CA PHE A 536 6.25 16.52 -34.24
C PHE A 536 5.08 17.29 -33.64
N GLU A 537 3.93 16.69 -33.62
CA GLU A 537 2.70 17.23 -33.06
C GLU A 537 2.10 16.27 -32.05
N LYS A 538 1.40 16.82 -31.06
CA LYS A 538 0.67 16.01 -30.09
C LYS A 538 -0.44 15.24 -30.81
N SER A 539 -0.35 13.91 -30.81
CA SER A 539 -1.32 13.05 -31.46
C SER A 539 -2.68 13.12 -30.79
N LEU A 540 -3.70 13.63 -31.48
CA LEU A 540 -5.07 13.60 -30.98
C LEU A 540 -5.56 12.15 -30.85
N TYR A 541 -5.26 11.33 -31.85
CA TYR A 541 -5.67 9.94 -31.91
C TYR A 541 -5.10 9.11 -30.76
N PHE A 542 -3.77 9.08 -30.56
CA PHE A 542 -3.16 8.28 -29.50
C PHE A 542 -3.41 8.82 -28.12
N ASN A 543 -3.50 10.13 -27.93
CA ASN A 543 -3.85 10.72 -26.62
C ASN A 543 -5.32 10.44 -26.23
N GLN A 544 -6.20 10.21 -27.20
CA GLN A 544 -7.57 9.76 -26.94
C GLN A 544 -7.63 8.25 -26.70
N LEU A 545 -6.98 7.46 -27.57
CA LEU A 545 -6.96 6.00 -27.53
C LEU A 545 -6.34 5.48 -26.22
N LEU A 546 -5.21 6.06 -25.83
CA LEU A 546 -4.41 5.63 -24.68
C LEU A 546 -4.72 6.44 -23.41
N LYS A 547 -5.81 7.19 -23.39
CA LYS A 547 -6.30 7.83 -22.16
C LYS A 547 -6.70 6.74 -21.14
N PRO A 548 -6.24 6.72 -19.92
CA PRO A 548 -5.67 7.81 -19.08
C PRO A 548 -4.13 7.86 -19.02
N LEU A 549 -3.40 7.14 -19.83
CA LEU A 549 -1.95 7.04 -19.76
C LEU A 549 -1.28 8.35 -20.20
N LYS A 550 -0.23 8.77 -19.48
CA LYS A 550 0.52 9.99 -19.76
C LYS A 550 2.00 9.74 -19.98
N ASP A 551 2.67 9.17 -19.02
CA ASP A 551 4.11 8.92 -19.02
C ASP A 551 4.39 7.44 -19.31
N VAL A 552 4.39 7.08 -20.59
CA VAL A 552 4.52 5.69 -21.04
C VAL A 552 5.94 5.41 -21.47
N SER A 553 6.60 4.48 -20.77
CA SER A 553 7.96 4.04 -21.06
C SER A 553 8.01 2.88 -22.06
N PHE A 554 6.96 2.07 -22.14
CA PHE A 554 6.90 0.93 -23.05
C PHE A 554 5.50 0.73 -23.62
N LEU A 555 5.41 0.44 -24.92
CA LEU A 555 4.18 0.06 -25.63
C LEU A 555 4.45 -1.14 -26.55
N LYS A 556 3.47 -2.04 -26.62
CA LYS A 556 3.50 -3.16 -27.55
C LYS A 556 2.08 -3.56 -27.96
N GLU A 557 1.83 -3.62 -29.24
CA GLU A 557 0.62 -4.23 -29.79
C GLU A 557 0.85 -5.73 -29.98
N ASP A 558 -0.06 -6.55 -29.51
CA ASP A 558 -0.05 -7.99 -29.75
C ASP A 558 -0.75 -8.36 -31.07
N LYS A 559 -0.77 -9.66 -31.40
CA LYS A 559 -1.34 -10.17 -32.64
C LYS A 559 -2.86 -9.96 -32.72
N ASP A 560 -3.52 -9.87 -31.58
CA ASP A 560 -4.96 -9.72 -31.46
C ASP A 560 -5.39 -8.23 -31.39
N GLY A 561 -4.42 -7.30 -31.43
CA GLY A 561 -4.67 -5.86 -31.41
C GLY A 561 -4.81 -5.27 -30.01
N ASN A 562 -4.50 -6.04 -28.94
CA ASN A 562 -4.40 -5.50 -27.60
C ASN A 562 -3.13 -4.68 -27.46
N ILE A 563 -3.17 -3.60 -26.68
CA ILE A 563 -2.04 -2.72 -26.46
C ILE A 563 -1.55 -2.86 -25.01
N TRP A 564 -0.42 -3.49 -24.85
CA TRP A 564 0.30 -3.67 -23.60
C TRP A 564 1.19 -2.47 -23.31
N TYR A 565 1.29 -2.05 -22.07
CA TYR A 565 2.08 -0.89 -21.70
C TYR A 565 2.76 -1.04 -20.35
N VAL A 566 3.84 -0.27 -20.18
CA VAL A 566 4.39 0.13 -18.89
C VAL A 566 4.40 1.65 -18.85
N ALA A 567 3.84 2.23 -17.77
CA ALA A 567 3.73 3.67 -17.60
C ALA A 567 4.16 4.09 -16.18
N TRP A 568 4.64 5.31 -16.06
CA TRP A 568 4.98 5.91 -14.76
C TRP A 568 3.75 6.56 -14.13
N ASP A 569 3.51 6.24 -12.86
CA ASP A 569 2.48 6.84 -12.04
C ASP A 569 3.00 7.02 -10.61
N MET A 570 2.93 8.25 -10.09
CA MET A 570 3.41 8.61 -8.74
C MET A 570 4.83 8.11 -8.41
N GLY A 571 5.75 8.16 -9.39
CA GLY A 571 7.14 7.75 -9.20
C GLY A 571 7.40 6.24 -9.25
N LYS A 572 6.39 5.44 -9.62
CA LYS A 572 6.52 3.99 -9.83
C LYS A 572 6.06 3.61 -11.23
N ASN A 573 6.72 2.61 -11.82
CA ASN A 573 6.29 2.04 -13.09
C ASN A 573 5.16 1.01 -12.85
N LYS A 574 4.12 1.08 -13.68
CA LYS A 574 2.93 0.22 -13.65
C LYS A 574 2.69 -0.39 -15.00
N ALA A 575 2.33 -1.67 -15.03
CA ALA A 575 1.92 -2.34 -16.26
C ALA A 575 0.40 -2.36 -16.41
N GLY A 576 -0.04 -2.57 -17.65
CA GLY A 576 -1.44 -2.79 -17.96
C GLY A 576 -1.65 -3.17 -19.42
N VAL A 577 -2.90 -3.41 -19.77
CA VAL A 577 -3.33 -3.71 -21.12
C VAL A 577 -4.63 -2.98 -21.46
N LEU A 578 -4.66 -2.44 -22.64
CA LEU A 578 -5.88 -2.01 -23.32
C LEU A 578 -6.34 -3.19 -24.18
N ARG A 579 -7.34 -3.91 -23.69
CA ARG A 579 -7.89 -5.08 -24.37
C ARG A 579 -8.97 -4.65 -25.34
N ILE A 580 -8.79 -5.01 -26.62
CA ILE A 580 -9.76 -4.74 -27.65
C ILE A 580 -11.05 -5.54 -27.40
N GLN A 581 -12.20 -4.91 -27.59
CA GLN A 581 -13.52 -5.51 -27.46
C GLN A 581 -14.10 -5.81 -28.86
N GLU A 582 -15.19 -6.55 -28.93
CA GLU A 582 -15.90 -6.90 -30.21
C GLU A 582 -16.36 -5.64 -30.96
N ASP A 583 -16.72 -4.57 -30.26
CA ASP A 583 -17.11 -3.28 -30.84
C ASP A 583 -15.91 -2.39 -31.22
N LEU A 584 -14.68 -2.92 -31.20
CA LEU A 584 -13.41 -2.24 -31.44
C LEU A 584 -13.07 -1.16 -30.41
N SER A 585 -13.82 -1.03 -29.33
CA SER A 585 -13.44 -0.22 -28.16
C SER A 585 -12.34 -0.91 -27.35
N TYR A 586 -11.73 -0.17 -26.41
CA TYR A 586 -10.70 -0.71 -25.54
C TYR A 586 -11.14 -0.72 -24.08
N LYS A 587 -11.05 -1.88 -23.45
CA LYS A 587 -11.20 -2.04 -22.02
C LYS A 587 -9.83 -1.94 -21.36
N HIS A 588 -9.67 -0.98 -20.46
CA HIS A 588 -8.45 -0.81 -19.69
C HIS A 588 -8.40 -1.79 -18.52
N ILE A 589 -7.32 -2.56 -18.44
CA ILE A 589 -7.06 -3.53 -17.36
C ILE A 589 -5.66 -3.23 -16.80
N SER A 590 -5.58 -2.75 -15.57
CA SER A 590 -4.32 -2.48 -14.86
C SER A 590 -4.24 -3.21 -13.52
N ALA A 591 -5.36 -3.36 -12.82
CA ALA A 591 -5.40 -3.90 -11.46
C ALA A 591 -4.79 -5.30 -11.33
N SER A 592 -4.91 -6.17 -12.34
CA SER A 592 -4.29 -7.50 -12.35
C SER A 592 -2.76 -7.45 -12.36
N PHE A 593 -2.17 -6.32 -12.72
CA PHE A 593 -0.73 -6.11 -12.85
C PHE A 593 -0.12 -5.27 -11.72
N ASP A 594 -0.91 -4.87 -10.75
CA ASP A 594 -0.43 -3.99 -9.66
C ASP A 594 0.65 -4.64 -8.80
N ILE A 595 0.67 -5.97 -8.74
CA ILE A 595 1.75 -6.75 -8.10
C ILE A 595 3.12 -6.54 -8.78
N LEU A 596 3.12 -6.03 -10.02
CA LEU A 596 4.32 -5.69 -10.78
C LEU A 596 4.76 -4.23 -10.59
N THR A 597 3.99 -3.43 -9.85
CA THR A 597 4.29 -2.01 -9.64
C THR A 597 5.64 -1.81 -8.99
N GLY A 598 6.50 -1.03 -9.64
CA GLY A 598 7.86 -0.75 -9.17
C GLY A 598 8.87 -1.88 -9.39
N LYS A 599 8.51 -2.97 -10.10
CA LYS A 599 9.40 -4.12 -10.34
C LYS A 599 10.08 -4.11 -11.72
N PHE A 600 9.78 -3.15 -12.58
CA PHE A 600 10.37 -3.09 -13.92
C PHE A 600 11.74 -2.42 -13.93
N ILE A 601 12.63 -2.91 -14.76
CA ILE A 601 13.94 -2.29 -14.98
C ILE A 601 13.74 -1.05 -15.85
N SER A 602 13.88 0.12 -15.26
CA SER A 602 13.69 1.40 -15.95
C SER A 602 14.54 1.51 -17.22
N GLY A 603 13.87 1.77 -18.32
CA GLY A 603 14.47 1.87 -19.65
C GLY A 603 14.80 0.52 -20.29
N PHE A 604 14.52 -0.62 -19.65
CA PHE A 604 14.66 -1.96 -20.21
C PHE A 604 13.40 -2.79 -20.03
N GLU A 605 12.26 -2.11 -19.96
CA GLU A 605 10.95 -2.74 -19.86
C GLU A 605 10.77 -3.73 -21.02
N SER A 606 10.26 -4.90 -20.70
CA SER A 606 10.05 -5.97 -21.68
C SER A 606 8.72 -6.66 -21.42
N ILE A 607 7.91 -6.78 -22.49
CA ILE A 607 6.66 -7.55 -22.48
C ILE A 607 6.68 -8.47 -23.69
N TYR A 608 6.54 -9.76 -23.46
CA TYR A 608 6.42 -10.76 -24.49
C TYR A 608 5.04 -11.42 -24.46
N CYS A 609 4.24 -11.17 -25.48
CA CYS A 609 2.93 -11.75 -25.67
C CYS A 609 3.06 -13.00 -26.55
N TYR A 610 2.96 -14.19 -25.96
CA TYR A 610 2.91 -15.45 -26.68
C TYR A 610 1.50 -15.72 -27.18
N SER A 611 0.53 -15.61 -26.27
CA SER A 611 -0.90 -15.61 -26.53
C SER A 611 -1.60 -14.67 -25.53
N PRO A 612 -2.90 -14.38 -25.65
CA PRO A 612 -3.66 -13.63 -24.64
C PRO A 612 -3.64 -14.25 -23.24
N GLU A 613 -3.43 -15.59 -23.19
CA GLU A 613 -3.35 -16.37 -21.94
C GLU A 613 -1.93 -16.47 -21.38
N HIS A 614 -0.91 -16.13 -22.15
CA HIS A 614 0.49 -16.28 -21.74
C HIS A 614 1.30 -15.04 -22.13
N VAL A 615 1.49 -14.14 -21.16
CA VAL A 615 2.28 -12.92 -21.33
C VAL A 615 3.38 -12.86 -20.27
N PHE A 616 4.59 -12.54 -20.70
CA PHE A 616 5.79 -12.49 -19.86
C PHE A 616 6.27 -11.06 -19.73
N PHE A 617 6.59 -10.67 -18.49
CA PHE A 617 7.14 -9.37 -18.15
C PHE A 617 8.54 -9.55 -17.59
N GLY A 618 9.50 -8.80 -18.12
CA GLY A 618 10.85 -8.70 -17.52
C GLY A 618 10.81 -7.83 -16.28
N THR A 619 11.41 -8.31 -15.18
CA THR A 619 11.46 -7.61 -13.89
C THR A 619 12.88 -7.55 -13.35
N GLU A 620 13.12 -6.71 -12.34
CA GLU A 620 14.43 -6.60 -11.68
C GLU A 620 14.90 -7.92 -11.04
N GLU A 621 13.97 -8.79 -10.65
CA GLU A 621 14.25 -10.06 -9.98
C GLU A 621 14.07 -11.29 -10.87
N GLY A 622 13.82 -11.12 -12.17
CA GLY A 622 13.57 -12.21 -13.12
C GLY A 622 12.43 -11.90 -14.08
N PHE A 623 11.45 -12.78 -14.14
CA PHE A 623 10.29 -12.62 -15.01
C PHE A 623 8.99 -12.88 -14.25
N ALA A 624 7.94 -12.16 -14.65
CA ALA A 624 6.59 -12.47 -14.26
C ALA A 624 5.83 -13.06 -15.47
N HIS A 625 5.03 -14.08 -15.21
CA HIS A 625 4.15 -14.71 -16.18
C HIS A 625 2.70 -14.41 -15.83
N TYR A 626 1.99 -13.78 -16.73
CA TYR A 626 0.56 -13.53 -16.63
C TYR A 626 -0.20 -14.62 -17.36
N SER A 627 -1.10 -15.28 -16.65
CA SER A 627 -2.03 -16.27 -17.18
C SER A 627 -3.42 -16.01 -16.59
N PRO A 628 -4.32 -15.32 -17.32
CA PRO A 628 -5.67 -15.05 -16.84
C PRO A 628 -6.51 -16.33 -16.88
N TRP A 629 -6.65 -16.98 -15.74
CA TRP A 629 -7.59 -18.07 -15.57
C TRP A 629 -8.83 -17.60 -14.81
N SER A 630 -9.95 -18.33 -14.90
CA SER A 630 -11.22 -17.89 -14.31
C SER A 630 -11.07 -17.75 -12.80
N ARG A 631 -11.22 -16.52 -12.29
CA ARG A 631 -11.22 -16.23 -10.87
C ARG A 631 -12.43 -16.86 -10.21
N PHE A 632 -12.26 -17.24 -8.96
CA PHE A 632 -13.35 -17.58 -8.06
C PHE A 632 -14.41 -16.45 -8.12
N ASN A 633 -15.61 -16.77 -8.61
CA ASN A 633 -16.69 -15.80 -8.80
C ASN A 633 -17.30 -15.29 -7.46
N ASN A 634 -16.95 -15.90 -6.34
CA ASN A 634 -17.39 -15.54 -5.01
C ASN A 634 -16.35 -14.69 -4.27
N ALA A 635 -15.97 -13.55 -4.84
CA ALA A 635 -15.19 -12.60 -4.07
C ALA A 635 -16.00 -12.21 -2.81
N PRO A 636 -15.43 -12.39 -1.59
CA PRO A 636 -16.10 -11.97 -0.37
C PRO A 636 -16.38 -10.47 -0.44
N LYS A 637 -17.38 -10.01 0.32
CA LYS A 637 -17.66 -8.59 0.44
C LYS A 637 -16.38 -7.88 0.85
N PHE A 638 -16.05 -6.82 0.13
CA PHE A 638 -14.93 -5.97 0.48
C PHE A 638 -15.38 -5.01 1.57
N GLU A 639 -14.73 -5.04 2.73
CA GLU A 639 -15.12 -4.30 3.93
C GLU A 639 -13.94 -3.50 4.47
N ALA A 640 -14.22 -2.37 5.10
CA ALA A 640 -13.27 -1.59 5.87
C ALA A 640 -13.69 -1.58 7.33
N PHE A 641 -12.72 -1.55 8.24
CA PHE A 641 -12.95 -1.64 9.67
C PHE A 641 -12.07 -0.67 10.45
N ILE A 642 -12.65 -0.06 11.48
CA ILE A 642 -11.89 0.69 12.49
C ILE A 642 -11.30 -0.34 13.45
N ASN A 643 -9.98 -0.55 13.40
CA ASN A 643 -9.32 -1.56 14.23
C ASN A 643 -8.84 -1.01 15.57
N LYS A 644 -8.58 0.32 15.68
CA LYS A 644 -8.11 0.91 16.92
C LYS A 644 -8.48 2.39 17.01
N ALA A 645 -8.93 2.82 18.20
CA ALA A 645 -9.07 4.23 18.50
C ALA A 645 -8.36 4.56 19.84
N THR A 646 -7.50 5.57 19.81
CA THR A 646 -6.62 5.95 20.92
C THR A 646 -6.82 7.42 21.27
N ALA A 647 -6.95 7.72 22.55
CA ALA A 647 -6.89 9.08 23.09
C ALA A 647 -5.40 9.46 23.27
N LEU A 648 -4.93 10.41 22.46
CA LEU A 648 -3.49 10.72 22.33
C LEU A 648 -2.88 11.33 23.60
N TYR A 649 -3.65 12.05 24.39
CA TYR A 649 -3.15 12.72 25.59
C TYR A 649 -2.71 11.73 26.69
N LEU A 650 -3.45 10.62 26.83
CA LEU A 650 -3.18 9.58 27.82
C LEU A 650 -2.46 8.37 27.21
N ASP A 651 -2.22 8.37 25.91
CA ASP A 651 -1.81 7.18 25.13
C ASP A 651 -2.68 5.95 25.44
N SER A 652 -3.95 6.20 25.68
CA SER A 652 -4.94 5.18 26.11
C SER A 652 -5.82 4.76 24.94
N THR A 653 -5.81 3.46 24.66
CA THR A 653 -6.70 2.85 23.66
C THR A 653 -8.08 2.65 24.28
N PHE A 654 -9.09 3.31 23.74
CA PHE A 654 -10.48 3.18 24.20
C PHE A 654 -11.32 2.24 23.33
N PHE A 655 -10.91 2.02 22.07
CA PHE A 655 -11.48 1.03 21.20
C PHE A 655 -10.32 0.23 20.58
N ASP A 656 -10.39 -1.10 20.69
CA ASP A 656 -9.39 -2.03 20.21
C ASP A 656 -10.16 -3.22 19.63
N GLY A 657 -10.85 -2.96 18.54
CA GLY A 657 -11.88 -3.82 18.01
C GLY A 657 -11.42 -4.65 16.83
N ASN A 658 -11.48 -5.97 17.03
CA ASN A 658 -11.89 -6.86 15.98
C ASN A 658 -13.37 -7.10 16.25
N HIS A 659 -14.23 -6.68 15.38
CA HIS A 659 -15.67 -6.77 15.31
C HIS A 659 -16.44 -7.42 16.46
N LEU A 660 -17.32 -6.64 17.08
CA LEU A 660 -18.21 -7.02 18.14
C LEU A 660 -19.25 -8.02 17.63
N TYR A 661 -19.07 -9.31 17.95
CA TYR A 661 -20.14 -10.27 17.99
C TYR A 661 -20.62 -10.42 19.44
N GLN A 662 -21.75 -9.85 19.77
CA GLN A 662 -22.50 -10.33 20.92
C GLN A 662 -23.41 -11.46 20.43
N SER A 663 -23.14 -12.71 20.84
CA SER A 663 -24.14 -13.73 20.85
C SER A 663 -25.17 -13.33 21.90
N THR A 664 -26.25 -12.72 21.50
CA THR A 664 -27.47 -12.65 22.33
C THR A 664 -27.98 -14.07 22.44
N GLY A 665 -27.88 -14.63 23.66
CA GLY A 665 -28.36 -15.98 23.99
C GLY A 665 -29.86 -16.10 23.93
N THR A 666 -30.47 -15.91 22.79
CA THR A 666 -31.86 -16.29 22.48
C THR A 666 -31.90 -16.71 21.01
N ASN A 667 -32.57 -17.83 20.77
CA ASN A 667 -32.76 -18.55 19.51
C ASN A 667 -33.25 -17.71 18.29
N GLN A 668 -32.56 -16.67 17.92
CA GLN A 668 -32.76 -15.96 16.66
C GLN A 668 -31.40 -15.84 15.95
N ALA A 669 -31.42 -16.04 14.63
CA ALA A 669 -30.27 -15.99 13.77
C ALA A 669 -29.35 -14.83 14.15
N ALA A 670 -28.03 -15.10 14.23
CA ALA A 670 -27.00 -14.11 14.51
C ALA A 670 -27.21 -12.90 13.58
N THR A 671 -27.87 -11.90 14.13
CA THR A 671 -28.00 -10.60 13.47
C THR A 671 -26.66 -9.89 13.70
N GLU A 672 -26.01 -9.47 12.63
CA GLU A 672 -24.93 -8.48 12.71
C GLU A 672 -25.37 -7.41 13.70
N LEU A 673 -24.51 -7.12 14.70
CA LEU A 673 -24.71 -5.94 15.52
C LEU A 673 -24.72 -4.76 14.56
N SER A 674 -25.94 -4.28 14.28
CA SER A 674 -26.09 -3.12 13.45
C SER A 674 -25.38 -1.94 14.12
N VAL A 675 -24.94 -0.99 13.34
CA VAL A 675 -24.41 0.32 13.80
C VAL A 675 -25.28 0.91 14.94
N ASN A 676 -26.54 0.51 15.05
CA ASN A 676 -27.48 0.93 16.09
C ASN A 676 -27.22 0.33 17.49
N GLU A 677 -26.52 -0.81 17.60
CA GLU A 677 -26.26 -1.43 18.92
C GLU A 677 -24.91 -0.96 19.51
N LEU A 678 -23.94 -0.54 18.68
CA LEU A 678 -22.77 0.22 19.11
C LEU A 678 -23.14 1.59 19.70
N ASN A 679 -24.32 2.12 19.40
CA ASN A 679 -24.85 3.37 19.95
C ASN A 679 -25.08 3.34 21.48
N HIS A 680 -24.97 2.20 22.15
CA HIS A 680 -25.08 2.09 23.60
C HIS A 680 -23.74 2.15 24.34
N ILE A 681 -22.59 2.17 23.63
CA ILE A 681 -21.27 2.34 24.25
C ILE A 681 -20.95 3.82 24.23
N ASP A 682 -21.10 4.48 25.36
CA ASP A 682 -20.83 5.91 25.50
C ASP A 682 -19.33 6.16 25.72
N PHE A 683 -18.58 6.29 24.61
CA PHE A 683 -17.19 6.74 24.66
C PHE A 683 -17.15 8.25 24.89
N SER A 684 -17.26 8.66 26.15
CA SER A 684 -17.26 10.06 26.56
C SER A 684 -15.94 10.47 27.18
N PHE A 685 -15.31 11.49 26.63
CA PHE A 685 -14.00 11.99 27.04
C PHE A 685 -14.09 13.38 27.66
N PRO A 686 -13.36 13.65 28.75
CA PRO A 686 -13.25 15.00 29.29
C PRO A 686 -12.55 15.94 28.28
N TYR A 687 -12.86 17.22 28.30
CA TYR A 687 -12.34 18.21 27.33
C TYR A 687 -10.81 18.22 27.21
N LYS A 688 -10.07 17.81 28.23
CA LYS A 688 -8.61 17.72 28.20
C LYS A 688 -8.10 16.61 27.29
N GLU A 689 -8.93 15.60 27.04
CA GLU A 689 -8.60 14.41 26.24
C GLU A 689 -9.29 14.48 24.88
N ASN A 690 -9.12 15.57 24.17
CA ASN A 690 -9.84 15.88 22.93
C ASN A 690 -9.00 15.68 21.66
N SER A 691 -8.00 14.82 21.74
CA SER A 691 -7.14 14.48 20.60
C SER A 691 -7.11 12.98 20.43
N PHE A 692 -7.45 12.50 19.23
CA PHE A 692 -7.70 11.09 18.96
C PHE A 692 -6.96 10.63 17.69
N LYS A 693 -6.53 9.37 17.73
CA LYS A 693 -6.01 8.64 16.58
C LYS A 693 -6.94 7.48 16.28
N PHE A 694 -7.39 7.39 15.05
CA PHE A 694 -8.15 6.27 14.52
C PHE A 694 -7.28 5.50 13.54
N SER A 695 -7.09 4.20 13.79
CA SER A 695 -6.49 3.28 12.85
C SER A 695 -7.57 2.41 12.25
N TYR A 696 -7.44 2.09 10.98
CA TYR A 696 -8.42 1.33 10.22
C TYR A 696 -7.72 0.40 9.25
N THR A 697 -8.43 -0.66 8.86
CA THR A 697 -7.88 -1.72 8.01
C THR A 697 -8.95 -2.27 7.07
N SER A 698 -8.50 -3.06 6.11
CA SER A 698 -9.34 -3.93 5.28
C SER A 698 -8.64 -5.28 5.15
N PRO A 699 -9.25 -6.40 5.52
CA PRO A 699 -8.61 -7.73 5.53
C PRO A 699 -8.51 -8.31 4.11
N SER A 700 -7.79 -7.61 3.23
CA SER A 700 -7.44 -8.05 1.89
C SER A 700 -5.93 -8.24 1.83
N PHE A 701 -5.47 -9.48 1.63
CA PHE A 701 -4.07 -9.86 1.75
C PHE A 701 -3.31 -9.84 0.43
N ASP A 702 -4.02 -9.76 -0.70
CA ASP A 702 -3.42 -9.87 -2.04
C ASP A 702 -2.49 -8.72 -2.41
N ASN A 703 -2.70 -7.52 -1.87
CA ASN A 703 -1.88 -6.34 -2.11
C ASN A 703 -2.18 -5.25 -1.07
N GLN A 704 -1.82 -5.50 0.18
CA GLN A 704 -2.10 -4.62 1.33
C GLN A 704 -1.65 -3.17 1.13
N HIS A 705 -0.49 -2.96 0.51
CA HIS A 705 0.07 -1.62 0.27
C HIS A 705 -0.71 -0.76 -0.74
N ASN A 706 -1.68 -1.33 -1.42
CA ASN A 706 -2.43 -0.67 -2.49
C ASN A 706 -3.92 -0.47 -2.16
N ILE A 707 -4.32 -0.74 -0.91
CA ILE A 707 -5.64 -0.36 -0.43
C ILE A 707 -5.62 1.12 -0.10
N GLU A 708 -6.60 1.83 -0.63
CA GLU A 708 -6.80 3.24 -0.33
C GLU A 708 -7.98 3.41 0.61
N TYR A 709 -7.86 4.33 1.55
CA TYR A 709 -8.88 4.67 2.51
C TYR A 709 -9.36 6.10 2.30
N SER A 710 -10.64 6.32 2.56
CA SER A 710 -11.23 7.64 2.67
C SER A 710 -12.03 7.69 3.97
N PHE A 711 -11.89 8.78 4.70
CA PHE A 711 -12.48 8.96 6.01
C PHE A 711 -13.13 10.33 6.16
N LYS A 712 -14.04 10.45 7.11
CA LYS A 712 -14.64 11.72 7.53
C LYS A 712 -14.98 11.68 9.01
N LEU A 713 -15.09 12.84 9.63
CA LEU A 713 -15.54 13.00 11.01
C LEU A 713 -16.82 13.85 11.01
N VAL A 714 -17.98 13.19 11.09
CA VAL A 714 -19.28 13.85 11.19
C VAL A 714 -19.34 14.64 12.49
N GLY A 715 -19.82 15.86 12.43
CA GLY A 715 -19.76 16.82 13.53
C GLY A 715 -18.55 17.75 13.51
N TYR A 716 -17.54 17.47 12.67
CA TYR A 716 -16.34 18.31 12.49
C TYR A 716 -16.09 18.63 11.03
N ASN A 717 -16.04 17.61 10.16
CA ASN A 717 -15.89 17.76 8.72
C ASN A 717 -16.72 16.67 8.00
N GLU A 718 -17.79 17.06 7.34
CA GLU A 718 -18.71 16.14 6.68
C GLU A 718 -18.24 15.64 5.32
N LYS A 719 -17.19 16.25 4.75
CA LYS A 719 -16.65 15.84 3.47
C LYS A 719 -15.69 14.67 3.64
N TRP A 720 -15.81 13.70 2.75
CA TRP A 720 -14.84 12.62 2.65
C TRP A 720 -13.45 13.17 2.30
N SER A 721 -12.41 12.62 2.92
CA SER A 721 -11.03 12.90 2.56
C SER A 721 -10.71 12.47 1.13
N ALA A 722 -9.64 13.00 0.55
CA ALA A 722 -9.03 12.36 -0.61
C ALA A 722 -8.61 10.93 -0.24
N TRP A 723 -8.60 10.03 -1.23
CA TRP A 723 -8.13 8.67 -1.06
C TRP A 723 -6.63 8.64 -0.70
N THR A 724 -6.28 7.85 0.29
CA THR A 724 -4.91 7.69 0.80
C THR A 724 -4.64 6.24 1.18
N ASN A 725 -3.40 5.79 1.05
CA ASN A 725 -2.96 4.47 1.51
C ASN A 725 -2.50 4.46 2.98
N VAL A 726 -2.65 5.57 3.69
CA VAL A 726 -2.34 5.64 5.12
C VAL A 726 -3.49 5.01 5.90
N SER A 727 -3.19 4.03 6.75
CA SER A 727 -4.16 3.25 7.54
C SER A 727 -4.51 3.88 8.89
N PHE A 728 -4.23 5.15 9.10
CA PHE A 728 -4.63 5.90 10.28
C PHE A 728 -4.86 7.38 10.00
N ASN A 729 -5.63 8.03 10.87
CA ASN A 729 -5.76 9.48 10.89
C ASN A 729 -5.84 10.03 12.32
N GLU A 730 -5.34 11.25 12.51
CA GLU A 730 -5.30 11.91 13.80
C GLU A 730 -6.09 13.22 13.79
N TYR A 731 -6.90 13.44 14.82
CA TYR A 731 -7.60 14.68 15.06
C TYR A 731 -7.12 15.28 16.37
N ALA A 732 -6.61 16.50 16.31
CA ALA A 732 -6.11 17.22 17.47
C ALA A 732 -7.10 18.29 17.94
N LYS A 733 -7.29 18.41 19.25
CA LYS A 733 -8.04 19.49 19.91
C LYS A 733 -9.47 19.67 19.39
N LEU A 734 -10.21 18.57 19.32
CA LEU A 734 -11.63 18.62 18.92
C LEU A 734 -12.44 19.48 19.88
N PRO A 735 -13.35 20.33 19.40
CA PRO A 735 -14.33 21.03 20.23
C PRO A 735 -15.23 20.07 21.02
N PRO A 736 -15.92 20.53 22.09
CA PRO A 736 -16.95 19.74 22.73
C PRO A 736 -18.08 19.41 21.75
N GLY A 737 -18.50 18.15 21.72
CA GLY A 737 -19.57 17.68 20.83
C GLY A 737 -19.53 16.17 20.63
N THR A 738 -20.57 15.64 20.00
CA THR A 738 -20.66 14.25 19.58
C THR A 738 -20.14 14.11 18.16
N TYR A 739 -19.29 13.15 17.94
CA TYR A 739 -18.61 12.89 16.67
C TYR A 739 -18.83 11.46 16.22
N THR A 740 -18.95 11.28 14.91
CA THR A 740 -18.92 9.96 14.29
C THR A 740 -17.76 9.91 13.30
N PHE A 741 -16.73 9.14 13.63
CA PHE A 741 -15.66 8.82 12.69
C PHE A 741 -16.16 7.75 11.73
N CYS A 742 -16.07 8.02 10.43
CA CYS A 742 -16.47 7.10 9.36
C CYS A 742 -15.28 6.82 8.46
N VAL A 743 -15.10 5.56 8.06
CA VAL A 743 -14.06 5.13 7.12
C VAL A 743 -14.64 4.17 6.09
N LYS A 744 -14.12 4.26 4.88
CA LYS A 744 -14.33 3.29 3.81
C LYS A 744 -13.02 3.04 3.09
N ALA A 745 -12.88 1.87 2.50
CA ALA A 745 -11.72 1.48 1.71
C ALA A 745 -12.08 1.35 0.23
N ARG A 746 -11.06 1.43 -0.61
CA ARG A 746 -11.17 1.14 -2.04
C ARG A 746 -10.02 0.23 -2.44
N ASN A 747 -10.34 -0.84 -3.14
CA ASN A 747 -9.32 -1.70 -3.72
C ASN A 747 -8.87 -1.18 -5.09
N GLN A 748 -7.88 -1.81 -5.67
CA GLN A 748 -7.31 -1.47 -6.97
C GLN A 748 -8.28 -1.62 -8.15
N LEU A 749 -9.32 -2.44 -8.00
CA LEU A 749 -10.39 -2.57 -9.00
C LEU A 749 -11.37 -1.39 -8.94
N GLY A 750 -11.16 -0.44 -8.04
CA GLY A 750 -12.07 0.68 -7.80
C GLY A 750 -13.33 0.30 -7.03
N LEU A 751 -13.41 -0.93 -6.51
CA LEU A 751 -14.51 -1.35 -5.66
C LEU A 751 -14.38 -0.68 -4.29
N GLU A 752 -15.42 0.05 -3.90
CA GLU A 752 -15.50 0.65 -2.58
C GLU A 752 -16.13 -0.34 -1.58
N SER A 753 -15.63 -0.31 -0.36
CA SER A 753 -16.16 -1.09 0.75
C SER A 753 -17.45 -0.49 1.31
N THR A 754 -18.12 -1.24 2.17
CA THR A 754 -19.07 -0.68 3.14
C THR A 754 -18.34 0.32 4.05
N THR A 755 -19.11 1.26 4.63
CA THR A 755 -18.58 2.26 5.57
C THR A 755 -18.67 1.72 6.98
N ASP A 756 -17.57 1.72 7.71
CA ASP A 756 -17.55 1.50 9.15
C ASP A 756 -17.54 2.82 9.91
N SER A 757 -18.11 2.84 11.14
CA SER A 757 -18.24 4.06 11.92
C SER A 757 -18.13 3.84 13.42
N LEU A 758 -17.53 4.81 14.12
CA LEU A 758 -17.38 4.83 15.58
C LEU A 758 -17.86 6.17 16.13
N ILE A 759 -18.78 6.10 17.10
CA ILE A 759 -19.33 7.28 17.75
C ILE A 759 -18.58 7.54 19.07
N PHE A 760 -18.25 8.79 19.32
CA PHE A 760 -17.64 9.22 20.58
C PHE A 760 -18.03 10.66 20.90
N ASN A 761 -17.91 11.02 22.18
CA ASN A 761 -18.34 12.33 22.69
C ASN A 761 -17.20 13.03 23.42
N VAL A 762 -16.99 14.31 23.14
CA VAL A 762 -16.06 15.18 23.87
C VAL A 762 -16.90 16.08 24.78
N MET A 763 -16.82 15.85 26.07
CA MET A 763 -17.58 16.62 27.07
C MET A 763 -17.12 18.09 27.11
N PRO A 764 -18.03 19.01 27.31
CA PRO A 764 -17.68 20.41 27.52
C PRO A 764 -16.85 20.57 28.81
N PRO A 765 -15.92 21.54 28.85
CA PRO A 765 -15.19 21.84 30.08
C PRO A 765 -16.17 22.25 31.19
N TRP A 766 -15.81 21.94 32.44
CA TRP A 766 -16.66 22.12 33.60
C TRP A 766 -17.34 23.52 33.68
N TYR A 767 -16.59 24.54 33.22
CA TYR A 767 -17.07 25.94 33.24
C TYR A 767 -18.04 26.27 32.08
N ARG A 768 -18.30 25.36 31.15
CA ARG A 768 -19.28 25.47 30.06
C ARG A 768 -20.42 24.45 30.18
N THR A 769 -20.54 23.79 31.30
CA THR A 769 -21.65 22.87 31.55
C THR A 769 -22.91 23.65 31.97
N ILE A 770 -24.10 23.03 31.78
CA ILE A 770 -25.38 23.58 32.22
C ILE A 770 -25.34 23.94 33.72
N VAL A 771 -24.67 23.08 34.51
CA VAL A 771 -24.44 23.30 35.93
C VAL A 771 -23.61 24.57 36.18
N ALA A 772 -22.51 24.76 35.44
CA ALA A 772 -21.71 25.97 35.55
C ALA A 772 -22.50 27.24 35.17
N TYR A 773 -23.26 27.19 34.09
CA TYR A 773 -24.15 28.30 33.69
C TYR A 773 -25.24 28.58 34.73
N SER A 774 -25.80 27.55 35.37
CA SER A 774 -26.72 27.72 36.49
C SER A 774 -26.06 28.40 37.68
N PHE A 775 -24.81 28.02 38.00
CA PHE A 775 -24.01 28.73 39.04
C PHE A 775 -23.69 30.17 38.62
N TYR A 776 -23.37 30.45 37.37
CA TYR A 776 -23.14 31.83 36.90
C TYR A 776 -24.42 32.65 36.97
N ALA A 777 -25.58 32.08 36.57
CA ALA A 777 -26.88 32.72 36.68
C ALA A 777 -27.21 33.00 38.15
N LEU A 778 -27.01 32.02 39.05
CA LEU A 778 -27.22 32.16 40.46
C LEU A 778 -26.30 33.23 41.06
N PHE A 779 -24.97 33.20 40.66
CA PHE A 779 -24.02 34.21 41.11
C PHE A 779 -24.43 35.62 40.68
N ILE A 780 -24.88 35.78 39.41
CA ILE A 780 -25.37 37.06 38.89
C ILE A 780 -26.62 37.51 39.66
N LEU A 781 -27.56 36.58 39.95
CA LEU A 781 -28.75 36.89 40.76
C LEU A 781 -28.37 37.31 42.16
N ILE A 782 -27.44 36.60 42.82
CA ILE A 782 -26.96 36.94 44.17
C ILE A 782 -26.23 38.32 44.15
N ALA A 783 -25.36 38.52 43.15
CA ALA A 783 -24.65 39.78 42.97
C ALA A 783 -25.59 40.92 42.72
N SER A 784 -26.63 40.72 41.87
CA SER A 784 -27.68 41.69 41.63
C SER A 784 -28.49 41.99 42.87
N PHE A 785 -28.86 40.93 43.65
CA PHE A 785 -29.56 41.09 44.94
C PHE A 785 -28.70 41.88 45.94
N LEU A 786 -27.40 41.52 46.06
CA LEU A 786 -26.46 42.26 46.95
C LEU A 786 -26.30 43.71 46.52
N LEU A 787 -26.26 43.96 45.20
CA LEU A 787 -26.17 45.31 44.63
C LEU A 787 -27.47 46.13 44.94
N VAL A 788 -28.62 45.52 44.73
CA VAL A 788 -29.93 46.12 45.08
C VAL A 788 -30.04 46.35 46.59
N TRP A 789 -29.66 45.34 47.39
CA TRP A 789 -29.59 45.47 48.85
C TRP A 789 -28.62 46.56 49.29
N TYR A 790 -27.43 46.66 48.66
CA TYR A 790 -26.44 47.72 48.89
C TYR A 790 -27.03 49.11 48.54
N PHE A 791 -27.73 49.21 47.42
CA PHE A 791 -28.39 50.47 47.04
C PHE A 791 -29.50 50.84 48.01
N PHE A 792 -30.37 49.90 48.42
CA PHE A 792 -31.40 50.14 49.46
C PHE A 792 -30.77 50.56 50.78
N LYS A 793 -29.71 49.88 51.20
CA LYS A 793 -28.99 50.22 52.41
C LYS A 793 -28.32 51.58 52.28
N ARG A 794 -27.79 51.93 51.16
CA ARG A 794 -27.25 53.24 50.87
C ARG A 794 -28.30 54.35 50.82
N ILE A 795 -29.48 54.03 50.26
CA ILE A 795 -30.59 54.96 50.26
C ILE A 795 -31.09 55.21 51.72
N GLU A 796 -31.18 54.14 52.52
CA GLU A 796 -31.56 54.23 53.94
C GLU A 796 -30.54 55.06 54.75
N ILE A 797 -29.25 54.82 54.50
CA ILE A 797 -28.12 55.56 55.09
C ILE A 797 -28.20 57.04 54.58
N SER A 798 -28.48 57.24 53.30
CA SER A 798 -28.58 58.59 52.73
C SER A 798 -29.75 59.32 53.32
N ARG A 799 -30.96 58.64 53.48
CA ARG A 799 -32.13 59.21 54.17
C ARG A 799 -31.87 59.56 55.64
N ARG A 800 -31.08 58.70 56.32
CA ARG A 800 -30.60 59.03 57.69
C ARG A 800 -29.62 60.18 57.69
N LYS A 801 -28.71 60.30 56.66
CA LYS A 801 -27.79 61.42 56.56
C LYS A 801 -28.46 62.73 56.14
N GLU A 802 -29.58 62.66 55.33
CA GLU A 802 -30.33 63.83 54.97
C GLU A 802 -31.07 64.39 56.18
N ARG A 803 -31.66 63.54 57.06
CA ARG A 803 -32.24 63.93 58.29
C ARG A 803 -31.23 64.57 59.27
N LEU A 804 -29.91 64.10 59.17
CA LEU A 804 -28.87 64.71 59.98
C LEU A 804 -28.20 65.97 59.29
N LYS A 805 -28.32 66.06 57.97
CA LYS A 805 -27.83 67.21 57.17
C LYS A 805 -28.71 68.42 57.28
N HIS A 806 -30.03 68.24 57.44
CA HIS A 806 -30.90 69.38 57.72
C HIS A 806 -30.71 70.06 59.07
N LEU A 807 -30.02 69.38 59.99
CA LEU A 807 -29.54 69.92 61.26
C LEU A 807 -28.16 70.55 61.27
N LYS A 808 -27.33 70.26 60.18
CA LYS A 808 -25.97 70.82 60.08
C LYS A 808 -25.79 71.83 58.96
N SER A 809 -26.76 72.02 58.03
CA SER A 809 -26.59 72.85 56.85
C SER A 809 -26.61 74.35 57.14
N TYR A 810 -26.80 74.73 58.37
CA TYR A 810 -26.71 76.16 58.75
C TYR A 810 -25.33 76.65 59.20
N ARG A 811 -24.37 75.72 59.31
CA ARG A 811 -22.94 76.10 59.76
C ARG A 811 -21.82 75.83 58.78
N GLN A 812 -22.10 75.37 57.54
CA GLN A 812 -21.03 74.97 56.64
C GLN A 812 -21.06 75.67 55.25
N LYS A 813 -21.79 76.71 55.08
CA LYS A 813 -21.75 77.47 53.78
C LYS A 813 -20.51 78.36 53.64
N GLU A 814 -19.65 78.41 54.56
CA GLU A 814 -18.48 79.32 54.56
C GLU A 814 -17.11 78.64 54.24
N GLN A 815 -17.03 77.33 54.22
CA GLN A 815 -15.75 76.62 53.97
C GLN A 815 -15.62 75.90 52.61
N GLN A 816 -16.62 75.91 51.78
CA GLN A 816 -16.63 75.05 50.56
C GLN A 816 -16.02 75.66 49.26
N TYR A 817 -15.63 76.94 49.29
CA TYR A 817 -15.04 77.54 48.08
C TYR A 817 -13.53 77.37 47.91
N LYS A 818 -12.83 76.69 48.86
CA LYS A 818 -11.37 76.55 48.78
C LYS A 818 -10.82 75.18 48.44
N GLN A 819 -11.70 74.14 48.20
CA GLN A 819 -11.19 72.77 47.97
C GLN A 819 -11.49 72.22 46.55
N GLU A 820 -12.25 72.85 45.73
CA GLU A 820 -12.60 72.34 44.41
C GLU A 820 -11.53 72.53 43.32
N ALA A 821 -10.50 73.31 43.61
CA ALA A 821 -9.42 73.58 42.63
C ALA A 821 -8.32 72.47 42.57
N LEU A 822 -8.25 71.58 43.61
CA LEU A 822 -7.11 70.67 43.73
C LEU A 822 -7.36 69.25 43.25
N ILE A 823 -8.62 68.87 42.95
CA ILE A 823 -9.01 67.49 42.57
C ILE A 823 -9.08 67.32 41.06
N ALA A 824 -9.24 68.44 40.33
CA ALA A 824 -9.30 68.37 38.85
C ALA A 824 -7.94 68.04 38.20
N GLU A 825 -6.84 68.39 38.86
CA GLU A 825 -5.50 68.21 38.25
C GLU A 825 -4.97 66.73 38.27
N LYS A 826 -5.39 65.94 39.26
CA LYS A 826 -4.95 64.53 39.37
C LYS A 826 -5.69 63.56 38.42
N LYS A 827 -6.87 63.89 37.96
CA LYS A 827 -7.66 63.01 37.06
C LYS A 827 -7.23 63.06 35.59
N ILE A 828 -6.52 64.16 35.22
CA ILE A 828 -6.05 64.34 33.83
C ILE A 828 -4.78 63.55 33.56
N ILE A 829 -3.95 63.31 34.58
CA ILE A 829 -2.65 62.62 34.41
C ILE A 829 -2.84 61.10 34.21
N ASN A 830 -3.81 60.48 34.85
CA ASN A 830 -4.07 59.05 34.70
C ASN A 830 -4.70 58.64 33.38
N LEU A 831 -5.53 59.51 32.82
CA LEU A 831 -6.13 59.26 31.46
C LEU A 831 -5.13 59.40 30.35
N LYS A 832 -4.07 60.22 30.53
CA LYS A 832 -3.00 60.37 29.53
C LYS A 832 -2.10 59.12 29.42
N ASN A 833 -1.86 58.41 30.54
CA ASN A 833 -1.01 57.22 30.56
C ASN A 833 -1.66 55.98 29.97
N GLU A 834 -2.98 55.82 30.08
CA GLU A 834 -3.71 54.71 29.48
C GLU A 834 -3.85 54.87 27.95
N LYS A 835 -4.00 56.09 27.46
CA LYS A 835 -4.05 56.42 26.05
C LYS A 835 -2.71 56.15 25.35
N LEU A 836 -1.60 56.45 25.98
CA LEU A 836 -0.25 56.17 25.47
C LEU A 836 0.05 54.69 25.34
N ARG A 837 -0.49 53.86 26.22
CA ARG A 837 -0.23 52.41 26.19
C ARG A 837 -1.02 51.75 25.05
N ILE A 838 -2.22 52.20 24.75
CA ILE A 838 -3.05 51.70 23.63
C ILE A 838 -2.47 52.19 22.28
N GLU A 839 -1.93 53.40 22.21
CA GLU A 839 -1.27 53.90 21.01
C GLU A 839 0.02 53.12 20.66
N MET A 840 0.79 52.65 21.68
CA MET A 840 1.97 51.83 21.41
C MET A 840 1.61 50.49 20.78
N ILE A 841 0.61 49.79 21.28
CA ILE A 841 0.16 48.49 20.76
C ILE A 841 -0.38 48.65 19.33
N HIS A 842 -1.00 49.76 19.04
CA HIS A 842 -1.49 50.07 17.68
C HIS A 842 -0.34 50.34 16.71
N ARG A 843 0.69 51.06 17.11
CA ARG A 843 1.89 51.35 16.31
C ARG A 843 2.75 50.11 16.04
N ASP A 844 2.89 49.19 16.99
CA ASP A 844 3.58 47.91 16.78
C ASP A 844 2.90 47.06 15.70
N LYS A 845 1.57 47.03 15.71
CA LYS A 845 0.76 46.31 14.71
C LYS A 845 0.82 46.98 13.33
N GLU A 846 0.87 48.30 13.29
CA GLU A 846 0.96 49.08 12.06
C GLU A 846 2.34 48.95 11.41
N LEU A 847 3.41 48.95 12.20
CA LEU A 847 4.79 48.78 11.75
C LEU A 847 5.02 47.38 11.18
N ALA A 848 4.45 46.34 11.82
CA ALA A 848 4.50 44.97 11.32
C ALA A 848 3.75 44.79 9.98
N ASN A 849 2.58 45.40 9.86
CA ASN A 849 1.79 45.39 8.62
C ASN A 849 2.47 46.15 7.47
N GLN A 850 3.03 47.31 7.73
CA GLN A 850 3.77 48.08 6.74
C GLN A 850 5.02 47.34 6.25
N THR A 851 5.69 46.61 7.14
CA THR A 851 6.86 45.79 6.80
C THR A 851 6.46 44.63 5.89
N MET A 852 5.33 43.99 6.18
CA MET A 852 4.81 42.89 5.34
C MET A 852 4.33 43.34 3.96
N ASP A 853 3.74 44.51 3.88
CA ASP A 853 3.29 45.11 2.60
C ASP A 853 4.46 45.54 1.72
N LEU A 854 5.52 46.12 2.30
CA LEU A 854 6.77 46.42 1.61
C LEU A 854 7.41 45.17 1.00
N ILE A 855 7.35 44.03 1.73
CA ILE A 855 7.90 42.77 1.26
C ILE A 855 7.08 42.21 0.10
N ARG A 856 5.75 42.27 0.19
CA ARG A 856 4.86 41.82 -0.89
C ARG A 856 5.08 42.69 -2.16
N LYS A 857 5.22 43.98 -1.98
CA LYS A 857 5.50 44.94 -3.08
C LYS A 857 6.85 44.64 -3.73
N ASN A 858 7.88 44.40 -2.96
CA ASN A 858 9.21 44.06 -3.47
C ASN A 858 9.26 42.72 -4.22
N LYS A 859 8.62 41.71 -3.69
CA LYS A 859 8.49 40.41 -4.37
C LYS A 859 7.74 40.54 -5.69
N PHE A 860 6.73 41.37 -5.73
CA PHE A 860 5.96 41.65 -6.93
C PHE A 860 6.79 42.40 -7.98
N LEU A 861 7.51 43.44 -7.56
CA LEU A 861 8.40 44.19 -8.43
C LEU A 861 9.56 43.35 -8.96
N GLN A 862 10.11 42.45 -8.14
CA GLN A 862 11.16 41.53 -8.54
C GLN A 862 10.66 40.54 -9.61
N LYS A 863 9.44 40.05 -9.46
CA LYS A 863 8.82 39.14 -10.43
C LYS A 863 8.55 39.87 -11.77
N ILE A 864 8.06 41.11 -11.71
CA ILE A 864 7.88 41.95 -12.91
C ILE A 864 9.22 42.20 -13.62
N LYS A 865 10.28 42.49 -12.86
CA LYS A 865 11.64 42.65 -13.42
C LYS A 865 12.09 41.41 -14.16
N GLU A 866 11.97 40.20 -13.53
CA GLU A 866 12.34 38.94 -14.17
C GLU A 866 11.55 38.65 -15.44
N ASP A 867 10.26 39.01 -15.45
CA ASP A 867 9.42 38.83 -16.63
C ASP A 867 9.77 39.84 -17.73
N LEU A 868 10.10 41.10 -17.37
CA LEU A 868 10.60 42.10 -18.30
C LEU A 868 11.98 41.72 -18.87
N GLU A 869 12.86 41.10 -18.07
CA GLU A 869 14.15 40.61 -18.56
C GLU A 869 13.99 39.43 -19.56
N LYS A 870 12.99 38.59 -19.34
CA LYS A 870 12.64 37.50 -20.28
C LYS A 870 12.11 38.09 -21.61
N ILE A 871 11.21 39.06 -21.53
CA ILE A 871 10.65 39.73 -22.71
C ILE A 871 11.76 40.50 -23.48
N LYS A 872 12.68 41.13 -22.78
CA LYS A 872 13.85 41.79 -23.37
C LYS A 872 14.74 40.80 -24.16
N LYS A 873 14.93 39.58 -23.66
CA LYS A 873 15.72 38.57 -24.33
C LYS A 873 15.04 37.95 -25.55
N SER A 874 13.71 37.99 -25.60
CA SER A 874 12.92 37.41 -26.69
C SER A 874 12.53 38.39 -27.81
N THR A 875 12.82 39.65 -27.66
CA THR A 875 12.42 40.70 -28.60
C THR A 875 13.61 41.12 -29.49
N SER A 876 13.35 41.20 -30.78
CA SER A 876 14.31 41.69 -31.81
C SER A 876 14.20 43.21 -32.12
N ASP A 877 13.24 43.90 -31.53
CA ASP A 877 12.99 45.30 -31.72
C ASP A 877 13.79 46.18 -30.75
N GLU A 878 14.72 46.95 -31.25
CA GLU A 878 15.66 47.75 -30.46
C GLU A 878 14.99 48.88 -29.70
N LEU A 879 13.95 49.47 -30.24
CA LEU A 879 13.15 50.54 -29.59
C LEU A 879 12.34 49.97 -28.39
N LEU A 880 11.91 48.74 -28.49
CA LEU A 880 11.21 48.05 -27.42
C LEU A 880 12.17 47.60 -26.30
N LYS A 881 13.40 47.23 -26.65
CA LYS A 881 14.46 46.91 -25.69
C LYS A 881 14.87 48.13 -24.86
N GLU A 882 14.97 49.30 -25.45
CA GLU A 882 15.27 50.54 -24.73
C GLU A 882 14.15 50.92 -23.74
N LYS A 883 12.90 50.79 -24.16
CA LYS A 883 11.76 51.03 -23.26
C LYS A 883 11.71 50.06 -22.10
N ILE A 884 11.97 48.79 -22.37
CA ILE A 884 12.04 47.73 -21.31
C ILE A 884 13.22 48.01 -20.36
N ASN A 885 14.38 48.40 -20.86
CA ASN A 885 15.51 48.84 -20.06
C ASN A 885 15.19 50.01 -19.13
N SER A 886 14.49 51.02 -19.67
CA SER A 886 14.04 52.16 -18.86
C SER A 886 13.10 51.74 -17.74
N LEU A 887 12.21 50.76 -17.99
CA LEU A 887 11.31 50.24 -16.98
C LEU A 887 12.07 49.41 -15.91
N ILE A 888 13.01 48.56 -16.32
CA ILE A 888 13.86 47.79 -15.41
C ILE A 888 14.66 48.73 -14.51
N THR A 889 15.25 49.79 -15.08
CA THR A 889 16.03 50.79 -14.32
C THR A 889 15.17 51.58 -13.33
N LYS A 890 13.90 51.84 -13.64
CA LYS A 890 12.94 52.41 -12.69
C LYS A 890 12.58 51.47 -11.57
N ILE A 891 12.38 50.21 -11.88
CA ILE A 891 12.10 49.18 -10.89
C ILE A 891 13.30 48.99 -9.95
N ASP A 892 14.53 49.01 -10.47
CA ASP A 892 15.75 48.91 -9.67
C ASP A 892 15.95 50.08 -8.70
N LYS A 893 15.51 51.29 -9.07
CA LYS A 893 15.51 52.44 -8.17
C LYS A 893 14.49 52.33 -7.04
N ASP A 894 13.37 51.63 -7.28
CA ASP A 894 12.32 51.44 -6.28
C ASP A 894 12.66 50.26 -5.33
N ILE A 895 13.57 49.37 -5.69
CA ILE A 895 13.99 48.20 -4.88
C ILE A 895 15.22 48.49 -4.00
N ASP A 896 15.68 49.71 -3.88
CA ASP A 896 16.91 50.03 -3.10
C ASP A 896 16.76 49.64 -1.61
N HIS A 897 17.25 48.44 -1.27
CA HIS A 897 17.20 47.85 0.04
C HIS A 897 17.95 48.63 1.14
N LYS A 898 18.85 49.51 0.77
CA LYS A 898 19.65 50.29 1.74
C LYS A 898 18.85 51.46 2.31
N LYS A 899 18.17 52.21 1.43
CA LYS A 899 17.27 53.29 1.81
C LYS A 899 16.07 52.83 2.60
N GLN A 900 15.53 51.66 2.24
CA GLN A 900 14.36 51.10 2.91
C GLN A 900 14.67 50.62 4.33
N TRP A 901 15.88 50.14 4.55
CA TRP A 901 16.29 49.77 5.89
C TRP A 901 16.48 50.95 6.81
N GLU A 902 17.06 52.04 6.31
CA GLU A 902 17.25 53.30 7.06
C GLU A 902 15.92 53.89 7.53
N VAL A 903 14.89 53.83 6.67
CA VAL A 903 13.54 54.26 7.02
C VAL A 903 12.90 53.33 8.05
N PHE A 904 13.07 52.00 7.91
CA PHE A 904 12.58 51.02 8.90
C PHE A 904 13.30 51.19 10.23
N GLU A 905 14.61 51.30 10.24
CA GLU A 905 15.44 51.46 11.44
C GLU A 905 15.03 52.71 12.23
N SER A 906 14.82 53.85 11.54
CA SER A 906 14.36 55.05 12.16
C SER A 906 12.95 54.94 12.76
N ALA A 907 12.01 54.32 12.03
CA ALA A 907 10.64 54.12 12.50
C ALA A 907 10.56 53.06 13.63
N PHE A 908 11.42 52.05 13.57
CA PHE A 908 11.49 50.99 14.57
C PHE A 908 12.07 51.50 15.89
N ASP A 909 13.16 52.30 15.82
CA ASP A 909 13.80 52.89 17.03
C ASP A 909 12.89 53.96 17.65
N GLU A 910 12.11 54.70 16.85
CA GLU A 910 11.12 55.63 17.37
C GLU A 910 10.00 54.95 18.18
N VAL A 911 9.56 53.75 17.74
CA VAL A 911 8.51 52.98 18.44
C VAL A 911 9.09 52.26 19.65
N HIS A 912 10.33 51.77 19.56
CA HIS A 912 10.95 50.94 20.58
C HIS A 912 12.03 51.68 21.39
N GLU A 913 11.91 52.97 21.58
CA GLU A 913 12.76 53.81 22.45
C GLU A 913 14.26 53.67 22.15
N ASP A 914 14.66 53.86 20.89
CA ASP A 914 16.04 53.77 20.42
C ASP A 914 16.72 52.40 20.72
N PHE A 915 15.91 51.32 20.64
CA PHE A 915 16.38 49.97 20.98
C PHE A 915 17.62 49.55 20.20
N LEU A 916 17.67 49.78 18.87
CA LEU A 916 18.85 49.38 18.09
C LEU A 916 20.09 50.19 18.46
N LYS A 917 19.95 51.47 18.78
CA LYS A 917 21.04 52.31 19.23
C LYS A 917 21.56 51.81 20.61
N ARG A 918 20.64 51.59 21.57
CA ARG A 918 21.01 51.06 22.91
C ARG A 918 21.66 49.66 22.81
N LEU A 919 21.17 48.80 21.90
CA LEU A 919 21.75 47.49 21.68
C LEU A 919 23.15 47.58 21.06
N GLN A 920 23.38 48.54 20.16
CA GLN A 920 24.68 48.75 19.53
C GLN A 920 25.68 49.40 20.47
N GLU A 921 25.26 50.30 21.34
CA GLU A 921 26.08 50.87 22.40
C GLU A 921 26.53 49.84 23.40
N LYS A 922 25.59 48.94 23.81
CA LYS A 922 25.85 47.87 24.79
C LYS A 922 26.67 46.73 24.19
N TYR A 923 26.55 46.47 22.89
CA TYR A 923 27.25 45.39 22.19
C TYR A 923 27.85 45.92 20.85
N PRO A 924 28.95 46.66 20.86
CA PRO A 924 29.52 47.31 19.67
C PRO A 924 30.01 46.37 18.59
N ASN A 925 30.19 45.11 18.91
CA ASN A 925 30.68 44.07 18.00
C ASN A 925 29.58 43.44 17.12
N LEU A 926 28.32 43.90 17.22
CA LEU A 926 27.24 43.44 16.35
C LEU A 926 27.35 44.07 14.96
N THR A 927 27.30 43.25 13.96
CA THR A 927 27.28 43.71 12.56
C THR A 927 25.91 44.25 12.17
N PRO A 928 25.78 45.07 11.12
CA PRO A 928 24.48 45.56 10.65
C PRO A 928 23.49 44.46 10.30
N LYS A 929 23.96 43.30 9.82
CA LYS A 929 23.11 42.13 9.58
C LYS A 929 22.60 41.52 10.86
N GLU A 930 23.39 41.48 11.90
CA GLU A 930 23.03 40.93 13.21
C GLU A 930 22.06 41.87 13.94
N LEU A 931 22.22 43.17 13.80
CA LEU A 931 21.28 44.17 14.30
C LEU A 931 19.90 44.05 13.63
N LYS A 932 19.88 43.89 12.32
CA LYS A 932 18.64 43.59 11.58
C LYS A 932 17.93 42.36 12.15
N LEU A 933 18.68 41.30 12.43
CA LEU A 933 18.12 40.10 13.03
C LEU A 933 17.54 40.40 14.43
N CYS A 934 18.21 41.19 15.25
CA CYS A 934 17.72 41.56 16.59
C CYS A 934 16.42 42.39 16.51
N ALA A 935 16.28 43.31 15.53
CA ALA A 935 15.05 44.03 15.33
C ALA A 935 13.87 43.10 15.01
N TYR A 936 14.07 42.14 14.10
CA TYR A 936 13.03 41.18 13.76
C TYR A 936 12.69 40.21 14.92
N LEU A 937 13.68 39.85 15.73
CA LEU A 937 13.47 39.05 16.95
C LEU A 937 12.69 39.83 18.03
N ARG A 938 12.92 41.16 18.16
CA ARG A 938 12.17 42.00 19.06
C ARG A 938 10.68 42.10 18.67
N MET A 939 10.39 42.12 17.37
CA MET A 939 9.02 42.06 16.83
C MET A 939 8.42 40.65 16.88
N ASN A 940 9.10 39.70 17.50
CA ASN A 940 8.70 38.29 17.64
C ASN A 940 8.40 37.56 16.30
N ILE A 941 9.13 37.92 15.25
CA ILE A 941 9.00 37.30 13.92
C ILE A 941 9.73 35.94 13.92
N SER A 942 9.12 34.91 13.32
CA SER A 942 9.69 33.57 13.31
C SER A 942 10.90 33.42 12.36
N THR A 943 11.80 32.46 12.63
CA THR A 943 12.98 32.21 11.78
C THR A 943 12.66 31.98 10.31
N LYS A 944 11.52 31.34 10.02
CA LYS A 944 11.06 31.11 8.63
C LYS A 944 10.63 32.38 7.93
N GLU A 945 10.06 33.31 8.65
CA GLU A 945 9.64 34.60 8.15
C GLU A 945 10.81 35.60 8.06
N ILE A 946 11.81 35.50 8.94
CA ILE A 946 13.03 36.31 8.91
C ILE A 946 13.91 35.95 7.70
N ALA A 947 13.96 34.70 7.27
CA ALA A 947 14.81 34.26 6.17
C ALA A 947 14.61 35.06 4.87
N PRO A 948 13.38 35.23 4.37
CA PRO A 948 13.12 36.08 3.19
C PRO A 948 13.33 37.59 3.44
N LEU A 949 13.18 38.04 4.69
CA LEU A 949 13.42 39.46 5.08
C LEU A 949 14.89 39.84 5.02
N MET A 950 15.75 38.93 5.31
CA MET A 950 17.21 39.13 5.30
C MET A 950 17.85 38.66 3.99
N ASN A 951 17.06 38.10 3.07
CA ASN A 951 17.49 37.53 1.79
C ASN A 951 18.57 36.42 1.99
N ILE A 952 18.34 35.51 2.94
CA ILE A 952 19.20 34.37 3.23
C ILE A 952 18.35 33.13 3.46
N SER A 953 18.96 31.97 3.40
CA SER A 953 18.27 30.72 3.72
C SER A 953 17.89 30.65 5.21
N VAL A 954 16.89 29.83 5.55
CA VAL A 954 16.51 29.57 6.95
C VAL A 954 17.72 29.12 7.78
N ARG A 955 18.57 28.28 7.18
CA ARG A 955 19.85 27.87 7.78
C ARG A 955 20.82 29.06 7.95
N GLY A 956 20.80 30.02 7.08
CA GLY A 956 21.54 31.27 7.18
C GLY A 956 21.08 32.13 8.37
N VAL A 957 19.79 32.19 8.64
CA VAL A 957 19.23 32.87 9.83
C VAL A 957 19.67 32.16 11.11
N GLU A 958 19.64 30.83 11.15
CA GLU A 958 20.10 30.08 12.31
C GLU A 958 21.59 30.31 12.62
N ILE A 959 22.42 30.40 11.59
CA ILE A 959 23.84 30.73 11.75
C ILE A 959 23.96 32.17 12.29
N CYS A 960 23.18 33.11 11.82
CA CYS A 960 23.13 34.46 12.31
C CYS A 960 22.66 34.51 13.78
N ARG A 961 21.63 33.77 14.14
CA ARG A 961 21.16 33.63 15.53
C ARG A 961 22.25 33.08 16.45
N TYR A 962 22.98 32.08 15.98
CA TYR A 962 24.11 31.52 16.71
C TYR A 962 25.21 32.55 16.94
N ARG A 963 25.56 33.36 15.92
CA ARG A 963 26.57 34.44 16.05
C ARG A 963 26.12 35.54 17.00
N VAL A 964 24.87 35.97 16.91
CA VAL A 964 24.28 36.94 17.85
C VAL A 964 24.32 36.41 19.26
N ARG A 965 23.91 35.17 19.47
CA ARG A 965 23.96 34.52 20.79
C ARG A 965 25.37 34.53 21.37
N LYS A 966 26.39 34.21 20.56
CA LYS A 966 27.79 34.21 20.99
C LYS A 966 28.28 35.62 21.34
N LYS A 967 27.89 36.62 20.58
CA LYS A 967 28.29 38.02 20.80
C LYS A 967 27.58 38.70 21.99
N LEU A 968 26.36 38.24 22.29
CA LEU A 968 25.60 38.67 23.47
C LEU A 968 25.94 37.86 24.72
N ASN A 969 26.84 36.86 24.59
CA ASN A 969 27.29 35.98 25.68
C ASN A 969 26.14 35.23 26.38
N ILE A 970 25.22 34.67 25.58
CA ILE A 970 24.03 33.99 26.05
C ILE A 970 24.27 32.46 26.05
N ASP A 971 23.98 31.79 27.14
CA ASP A 971 24.11 30.34 27.32
C ASP A 971 23.12 29.57 26.40
N ARG A 972 23.48 28.31 26.12
CA ARG A 972 22.70 27.49 25.21
C ARG A 972 21.24 27.26 25.64
N ASP A 973 20.97 27.30 26.92
CA ASP A 973 19.66 27.01 27.50
C ASP A 973 18.70 28.22 27.58
N GLN A 974 19.21 29.43 27.31
CA GLN A 974 18.39 30.65 27.34
C GLN A 974 17.79 30.96 25.96
N ASN A 975 16.54 31.37 25.95
CA ASN A 975 15.85 31.72 24.70
C ASN A 975 16.28 33.11 24.19
N LEU A 976 17.04 33.15 23.09
CA LEU A 976 17.53 34.38 22.46
C LEU A 976 16.42 35.39 22.17
N THR A 977 15.28 34.93 21.62
CA THR A 977 14.17 35.82 21.25
C THR A 977 13.59 36.51 22.50
N ARG A 978 13.40 35.76 23.59
CA ARG A 978 12.86 36.28 24.84
C ARG A 978 13.80 37.33 25.45
N MET A 979 15.08 37.06 25.42
CA MET A 979 16.07 38.00 25.93
C MET A 979 16.14 39.30 25.11
N ILE A 980 15.98 39.21 23.78
CA ILE A 980 15.95 40.38 22.91
C ILE A 980 14.65 41.19 23.13
N ILE A 981 13.54 40.55 23.49
CA ILE A 981 12.29 41.21 23.84
C ILE A 981 12.38 41.90 25.21
N ASP A 982 13.11 41.33 26.14
CA ASP A 982 13.24 41.87 27.50
C ASP A 982 14.34 42.95 27.60
N LEU A 983 15.22 43.10 26.58
CA LEU A 983 16.25 44.15 26.46
C LEU A 983 15.66 45.46 25.95
#